data_a4ae02625bfa3c3da928b31f6233bc6a
#
_entry.id   a4ae02625bfa3c3da928b31f6233bc6a
#
_cell.length_a   1.000
_cell.length_b   1.000
_cell.length_c   1.000
_cell.angle_alpha   90.00
_cell.angle_beta   90.00
_cell.angle_gamma   90.00
#
_symmetry.space_group_name_H-M   'P 1'
#
loop_
_entity.id
_entity.type
_entity.pdbx_description
1 polymer ?
#
loop_
_entity_poly.entity_id
_entity_poly.type
_entity_poly.pdbx_seq_one_letter_code
_entity_poly.pdbx_strand_id
1 'polypeptide(L)'
;MRLAAIIALFLPLLAMAQPVVPGFERFPRDTPAQQVTAGEVLITELNCVACHAAAEDQGQRFQHRPAPILFTHQNPAHAGWIRHWLLDPQKLKPGTLMPDLLHSLDAKKKSEAVESLRHYLMTLSPSNGPEAAMIGNPVEGKKLYRSLGCALCHAPAAQDNGRDIPLGELRAKYTHANLIKFLRDPLHSRPAGRMPRMPMIEQEAAHLSAYLRARLEPLDLHGLSRGSAALKLQREGAKLYQSLRCANCHQSPKLNVQPALAKPLTEVNTQRGCLAPKPTASVPHFHLNAAQRAAITAALQTKPAAPTLLSETHRQLRLLNCTACHDRKALGQPDTQRDELFLGLGEDLGDEGRRPPTITGVGAKLTEQALHQVLRGNGAVRPYLATRMPDFGEAHAKQLSQLLAAADARADVKPTPRHGSENKVGRNKYGRDLMGVKGLNCITCHQLASHKSLGIQALDLASVPERLRPEWFRDYLINPAAFRPGTRMPSFWPEGKAISPILGRNTERQIDSLWVYLNELEQTRLPEGLEKKGGFELKPDKRPIVFRTFMEGAGTHAIAIGFPVGIHAAFDSEAVGWTTLWRGKFLDAESTWDDRFTPLAKPLGTDIIQFPTGPAVGRLQEGKPWPEGGLLFRGYRLAKDGTPTLLYRHGKTDITDTLSPKDDGFRRRMEFSAGEGKLWVRLAVANEFFTSERGVWIGANKLTLIAPTARVRTINGKAELIAPIDLKTNDNTVLEVQLSW
;
A
#
# COMPACT_ATOMS: atom_id res chain seq x y z
N MET A 1 -39.11 -35.13 -32.69
CA MET A 1 -38.05 -35.09 -31.70
C MET A 1 -38.15 -33.77 -30.97
N ARG A 2 -38.58 -33.80 -29.69
CA ARG A 2 -38.80 -32.61 -28.86
C ARG A 2 -37.50 -32.29 -28.12
N LEU A 3 -36.90 -31.12 -28.35
CA LEU A 3 -35.82 -30.58 -27.54
C LEU A 3 -36.40 -30.11 -26.19
N ALA A 4 -36.01 -30.77 -25.12
CA ALA A 4 -36.28 -30.30 -23.77
C ALA A 4 -35.15 -29.32 -23.40
N ALA A 5 -35.50 -28.02 -23.29
CA ALA A 5 -34.62 -27.00 -22.74
C ALA A 5 -34.58 -27.16 -21.21
N ILE A 6 -33.42 -27.55 -20.71
CA ILE A 6 -33.13 -27.54 -19.25
C ILE A 6 -32.81 -26.08 -18.87
N ILE A 7 -33.81 -25.41 -18.30
CA ILE A 7 -33.62 -24.14 -17.62
C ILE A 7 -32.95 -24.46 -16.27
N ALA A 8 -31.61 -24.28 -16.19
CA ALA A 8 -30.91 -24.26 -14.92
C ALA A 8 -31.32 -22.99 -14.16
N LEU A 9 -32.21 -23.12 -13.19
CA LEU A 9 -32.50 -22.09 -12.20
C LEU A 9 -31.22 -21.84 -11.40
N PHE A 10 -30.50 -20.75 -11.72
CA PHE A 10 -29.55 -20.15 -10.81
C PHE A 10 -30.34 -19.53 -9.66
N LEU A 11 -30.64 -20.33 -8.61
CA LEU A 11 -30.93 -19.79 -7.31
C LEU A 11 -29.61 -19.11 -6.83
N PRO A 12 -29.61 -17.80 -6.51
CA PRO A 12 -28.50 -17.24 -5.76
C PRO A 12 -28.46 -17.99 -4.43
N LEU A 13 -27.42 -18.81 -4.21
CA LEU A 13 -27.08 -19.24 -2.87
C LEU A 13 -26.96 -17.95 -2.06
N LEU A 14 -27.94 -17.67 -1.22
CA LEU A 14 -27.80 -16.76 -0.08
C LEU A 14 -26.65 -17.33 0.74
N ALA A 15 -25.45 -16.85 0.47
CA ALA A 15 -24.28 -17.13 1.26
C ALA A 15 -24.62 -16.67 2.68
N MET A 16 -24.97 -17.61 3.54
CA MET A 16 -25.19 -17.33 4.96
C MET A 16 -23.93 -16.63 5.45
N ALA A 17 -24.11 -15.42 5.95
CA ALA A 17 -23.02 -14.54 6.34
C ALA A 17 -22.29 -15.11 7.55
N GLN A 18 -21.31 -15.97 7.29
CA GLN A 18 -20.41 -16.57 8.30
C GLN A 18 -19.22 -15.65 8.55
N PRO A 19 -18.56 -15.70 9.71
CA PRO A 19 -17.35 -14.97 9.95
C PRO A 19 -16.22 -15.44 9.03
N VAL A 20 -15.52 -14.50 8.39
CA VAL A 20 -14.38 -14.79 7.52
C VAL A 20 -13.08 -14.65 8.32
N VAL A 21 -12.37 -15.76 8.48
CA VAL A 21 -11.09 -15.84 9.19
C VAL A 21 -10.03 -16.35 8.22
N PRO A 22 -9.16 -15.51 7.66
CA PRO A 22 -8.17 -15.91 6.66
C PRO A 22 -7.30 -17.09 7.11
N GLY A 23 -6.89 -17.13 8.38
CA GLY A 23 -6.14 -18.24 8.97
C GLY A 23 -6.90 -19.56 9.05
N PHE A 24 -8.22 -19.55 8.82
CA PHE A 24 -9.07 -20.71 8.68
C PHE A 24 -9.41 -20.99 7.23
N GLU A 25 -9.81 -19.98 6.46
CA GLU A 25 -10.35 -20.17 5.10
C GLU A 25 -9.28 -20.55 4.07
N ARG A 26 -8.04 -20.08 4.26
CA ARG A 26 -6.94 -20.24 3.30
C ARG A 26 -6.11 -21.52 3.48
N PHE A 27 -6.34 -22.28 4.55
CA PHE A 27 -5.52 -23.43 4.88
C PHE A 27 -6.29 -24.74 4.79
N PRO A 28 -5.64 -25.86 4.39
CA PRO A 28 -6.28 -27.17 4.34
C PRO A 28 -6.69 -27.65 5.74
N ARG A 29 -7.76 -28.44 5.80
CA ARG A 29 -8.36 -28.99 7.01
C ARG A 29 -8.69 -30.49 6.84
N ASP A 30 -7.90 -31.20 6.07
CA ASP A 30 -8.18 -32.57 5.63
C ASP A 30 -7.75 -33.61 6.67
N THR A 31 -6.85 -33.25 7.59
CA THR A 31 -6.39 -34.13 8.66
C THR A 31 -6.89 -33.69 10.04
N PRO A 32 -7.01 -34.62 11.02
CA PRO A 32 -7.38 -34.27 12.40
C PRO A 32 -6.49 -33.17 13.01
N ALA A 33 -5.17 -33.22 12.79
CA ALA A 33 -4.27 -32.20 13.29
C ALA A 33 -4.49 -30.83 12.66
N GLN A 34 -4.80 -30.77 11.36
CA GLN A 34 -5.17 -29.55 10.67
C GLN A 34 -6.51 -28.99 11.17
N GLN A 35 -7.49 -29.85 11.46
CA GLN A 35 -8.78 -29.46 12.06
C GLN A 35 -8.57 -28.80 13.43
N VAL A 36 -7.74 -29.41 14.29
CA VAL A 36 -7.39 -28.85 15.60
C VAL A 36 -6.74 -27.48 15.45
N THR A 37 -5.72 -27.35 14.62
CA THR A 37 -5.05 -26.07 14.36
C THR A 37 -6.02 -25.00 13.82
N ALA A 38 -6.93 -25.37 12.91
CA ALA A 38 -7.95 -24.49 12.39
C ALA A 38 -8.92 -24.02 13.47
N GLY A 39 -9.31 -24.90 14.39
CA GLY A 39 -10.12 -24.58 15.54
C GLY A 39 -9.43 -23.64 16.53
N GLU A 40 -8.14 -23.81 16.78
CA GLU A 40 -7.33 -22.91 17.62
C GLU A 40 -7.28 -21.49 17.05
N VAL A 41 -7.13 -21.39 15.73
CA VAL A 41 -7.19 -20.10 15.01
C VAL A 41 -8.57 -19.45 15.19
N LEU A 42 -9.65 -20.21 15.03
CA LEU A 42 -11.02 -19.69 15.21
C LEU A 42 -11.27 -19.23 16.64
N ILE A 43 -10.91 -20.02 17.65
CA ILE A 43 -11.07 -19.68 19.08
C ILE A 43 -10.36 -18.36 19.39
N THR A 44 -9.14 -18.19 18.87
CA THR A 44 -8.33 -16.97 19.02
C THR A 44 -8.96 -15.79 18.28
N GLU A 45 -9.33 -15.95 16.99
CA GLU A 45 -9.86 -14.87 16.16
C GLU A 45 -11.26 -14.40 16.58
N LEU A 46 -12.12 -15.33 16.98
CA LEU A 46 -13.44 -15.03 17.54
C LEU A 46 -13.37 -14.54 18.98
N ASN A 47 -12.17 -14.58 19.58
CA ASN A 47 -11.88 -14.11 20.92
C ASN A 47 -12.73 -14.81 22.01
N CYS A 48 -12.89 -16.12 21.93
CA CYS A 48 -13.67 -16.89 22.89
C CYS A 48 -13.15 -16.73 24.33
N VAL A 49 -11.85 -16.49 24.49
CA VAL A 49 -11.17 -16.24 25.78
C VAL A 49 -11.56 -14.91 26.43
N ALA A 50 -12.25 -14.03 25.73
CA ALA A 50 -12.83 -12.81 26.33
C ALA A 50 -13.94 -13.11 27.33
N CYS A 51 -14.60 -14.26 27.18
CA CYS A 51 -15.66 -14.73 28.09
C CYS A 51 -15.29 -16.00 28.84
N HIS A 52 -14.49 -16.89 28.25
CA HIS A 52 -14.15 -18.20 28.78
C HIS A 52 -12.69 -18.23 29.20
N ALA A 53 -12.38 -18.43 30.47
CA ALA A 53 -11.00 -18.59 30.90
C ALA A 53 -10.37 -19.80 30.18
N ALA A 54 -9.18 -19.60 29.63
CA ALA A 54 -8.33 -20.70 29.18
C ALA A 54 -7.68 -21.36 30.41
N ALA A 55 -7.54 -22.69 30.38
CA ALA A 55 -6.71 -23.36 31.38
C ALA A 55 -5.24 -22.93 31.27
N GLU A 56 -4.48 -23.12 32.32
CA GLU A 56 -3.08 -22.65 32.38
C GLU A 56 -2.23 -23.22 31.23
N ASP A 57 -2.43 -24.49 30.90
CA ASP A 57 -1.79 -25.20 29.79
C ASP A 57 -2.35 -24.78 28.39
N GLN A 58 -3.51 -24.11 28.35
CA GLN A 58 -4.17 -23.64 27.14
C GLN A 58 -3.86 -22.18 26.81
N GLY A 59 -3.32 -21.40 27.75
CA GLY A 59 -3.10 -19.95 27.59
C GLY A 59 -2.20 -19.58 26.41
N GLN A 60 -1.24 -20.44 26.06
CA GLN A 60 -0.41 -20.25 24.86
C GLN A 60 -1.15 -20.58 23.55
N ARG A 61 -2.11 -21.50 23.58
CA ARG A 61 -2.90 -21.92 22.40
C ARG A 61 -4.00 -20.92 22.06
N PHE A 62 -4.67 -20.39 23.07
CA PHE A 62 -5.84 -19.53 22.90
C PHE A 62 -5.54 -18.13 23.39
N GLN A 63 -4.94 -17.33 22.51
CA GLN A 63 -4.55 -15.97 22.85
C GLN A 63 -5.74 -15.03 22.83
N HIS A 64 -5.76 -14.07 23.76
CA HIS A 64 -6.72 -12.99 23.74
C HIS A 64 -6.40 -12.03 22.59
N ARG A 65 -7.36 -11.87 21.67
CA ARG A 65 -7.28 -10.89 20.57
C ARG A 65 -8.42 -9.88 20.70
N PRO A 66 -8.19 -8.73 21.32
CA PRO A 66 -9.24 -7.76 21.63
C PRO A 66 -9.95 -7.27 20.38
N ALA A 67 -11.22 -6.97 20.52
CA ALA A 67 -12.00 -6.27 19.51
C ALA A 67 -11.52 -4.81 19.39
N PRO A 68 -11.95 -4.06 18.36
CA PRO A 68 -11.60 -2.64 18.25
C PRO A 68 -11.91 -1.86 19.51
N ILE A 69 -11.01 -0.95 19.89
CA ILE A 69 -11.25 0.01 20.98
C ILE A 69 -12.39 0.92 20.55
N LEU A 70 -13.39 1.07 21.43
CA LEU A 70 -14.55 1.88 21.12
C LEU A 70 -14.21 3.38 21.23
N PHE A 71 -14.54 4.11 20.17
CA PHE A 71 -14.59 5.58 20.12
C PHE A 71 -13.29 6.27 20.52
N THR A 72 -12.25 6.00 19.76
CA THR A 72 -11.02 6.81 19.79
C THR A 72 -11.20 8.06 18.91
N HIS A 73 -10.33 9.06 19.07
CA HIS A 73 -10.31 10.25 18.19
C HIS A 73 -10.07 9.91 16.71
N GLN A 74 -9.44 8.79 16.42
CA GLN A 74 -9.24 8.30 15.05
C GLN A 74 -10.43 7.49 14.50
N ASN A 75 -11.29 7.01 15.38
CA ASN A 75 -12.48 6.23 15.03
C ASN A 75 -13.70 6.73 15.81
N PRO A 76 -14.10 8.01 15.63
CA PRO A 76 -15.31 8.52 16.25
C PRO A 76 -16.52 7.81 15.66
N ALA A 77 -17.51 7.58 16.49
CA ALA A 77 -18.72 6.89 16.08
C ALA A 77 -19.62 7.82 15.25
N HIS A 78 -20.18 7.25 14.17
CA HIS A 78 -21.31 7.87 13.48
C HIS A 78 -22.61 7.20 13.98
N ALA A 79 -23.50 7.99 14.57
CA ALA A 79 -24.70 7.49 15.23
C ALA A 79 -25.56 6.61 14.31
N GLY A 80 -25.79 7.04 13.07
CA GLY A 80 -26.55 6.27 12.10
C GLY A 80 -25.89 4.94 11.74
N TRP A 81 -24.56 4.93 11.55
CA TRP A 81 -23.83 3.70 11.28
C TRP A 81 -23.93 2.72 12.45
N ILE A 82 -23.82 3.18 13.72
CA ILE A 82 -23.96 2.32 14.91
C ILE A 82 -25.33 1.63 14.92
N ARG A 83 -26.38 2.36 14.58
CA ARG A 83 -27.74 1.81 14.50
C ARG A 83 -27.78 0.60 13.56
N HIS A 84 -27.35 0.77 12.33
CA HIS A 84 -27.34 -0.31 11.33
C HIS A 84 -26.42 -1.46 11.73
N TRP A 85 -25.25 -1.13 12.32
CA TRP A 85 -24.30 -2.12 12.79
C TRP A 85 -24.86 -3.02 13.90
N LEU A 86 -25.54 -2.46 14.87
CA LEU A 86 -26.15 -3.22 15.97
C LEU A 86 -27.42 -3.97 15.56
N LEU A 87 -28.15 -3.48 14.55
CA LEU A 87 -29.30 -4.19 14.00
C LEU A 87 -28.90 -5.48 13.31
N ASP A 88 -27.87 -5.44 12.47
CA ASP A 88 -27.37 -6.61 11.75
C ASP A 88 -25.92 -6.40 11.30
N PRO A 89 -24.94 -6.85 12.13
CA PRO A 89 -23.53 -6.71 11.79
C PRO A 89 -23.14 -7.45 10.50
N GLN A 90 -23.74 -8.61 10.25
CA GLN A 90 -23.42 -9.44 9.08
C GLN A 90 -23.97 -8.84 7.78
N LYS A 91 -25.15 -8.22 7.83
CA LYS A 91 -25.72 -7.54 6.67
C LYS A 91 -24.88 -6.32 6.28
N LEU A 92 -24.43 -5.54 7.27
CA LEU A 92 -23.63 -4.32 7.03
C LEU A 92 -22.18 -4.63 6.62
N LYS A 93 -21.64 -5.72 7.15
CA LYS A 93 -20.30 -6.21 6.80
C LYS A 93 -20.32 -7.74 6.79
N PRO A 94 -20.68 -8.39 5.68
CA PRO A 94 -20.63 -9.84 5.56
C PRO A 94 -19.25 -10.38 5.95
N GLY A 95 -19.20 -11.45 6.74
CA GLY A 95 -17.93 -12.00 7.22
C GLY A 95 -17.32 -11.32 8.47
N THR A 96 -18.04 -10.40 9.11
CA THR A 96 -17.56 -9.79 10.36
C THR A 96 -17.41 -10.80 11.48
N LEU A 97 -16.40 -10.60 12.35
CA LEU A 97 -16.18 -11.41 13.56
C LEU A 97 -17.07 -10.98 14.73
N MET A 98 -17.74 -9.83 14.65
CA MET A 98 -18.64 -9.38 15.68
C MET A 98 -19.93 -10.20 15.63
N PRO A 99 -20.31 -10.89 16.73
CA PRO A 99 -21.54 -11.67 16.79
C PRO A 99 -22.78 -10.78 16.87
N ASP A 100 -23.94 -11.32 16.48
CA ASP A 100 -25.23 -10.71 16.80
C ASP A 100 -25.61 -11.05 18.26
N LEU A 101 -25.62 -10.02 19.09
CA LEU A 101 -25.99 -10.13 20.51
C LEU A 101 -27.51 -9.95 20.73
N LEU A 102 -28.24 -9.53 19.74
CA LEU A 102 -29.68 -9.22 19.78
C LEU A 102 -30.50 -10.16 18.91
N HIS A 103 -29.93 -11.29 18.46
CA HIS A 103 -30.51 -12.23 17.49
C HIS A 103 -31.85 -12.85 17.96
N SER A 104 -32.10 -12.90 19.25
CA SER A 104 -33.29 -13.52 19.85
C SER A 104 -34.46 -12.55 20.03
N LEU A 105 -34.24 -11.25 19.85
CA LEU A 105 -35.29 -10.25 19.99
C LEU A 105 -36.11 -10.13 18.71
N ASP A 106 -37.43 -9.93 18.88
CA ASP A 106 -38.28 -9.53 17.77
C ASP A 106 -37.85 -8.16 17.20
N ALA A 107 -38.29 -7.82 16.01
CA ALA A 107 -37.88 -6.62 15.29
C ALA A 107 -38.12 -5.33 16.08
N LYS A 108 -39.24 -5.24 16.83
CA LYS A 108 -39.57 -4.05 17.64
C LYS A 108 -38.63 -3.92 18.83
N LYS A 109 -38.49 -4.96 19.64
CA LYS A 109 -37.61 -4.97 20.83
C LYS A 109 -36.15 -4.80 20.41
N LYS A 110 -35.73 -5.39 19.29
CA LYS A 110 -34.39 -5.22 18.75
C LYS A 110 -34.12 -3.75 18.37
N SER A 111 -35.10 -3.11 17.71
CA SER A 111 -34.99 -1.69 17.37
C SER A 111 -34.92 -0.78 18.62
N GLU A 112 -35.74 -1.04 19.64
CA GLU A 112 -35.73 -0.28 20.90
C GLU A 112 -34.41 -0.46 21.67
N ALA A 113 -33.89 -1.68 21.75
CA ALA A 113 -32.60 -1.98 22.38
C ALA A 113 -31.44 -1.28 21.63
N VAL A 114 -31.46 -1.32 20.30
CA VAL A 114 -30.47 -0.64 19.47
C VAL A 114 -30.49 0.89 19.66
N GLU A 115 -31.67 1.49 19.74
CA GLU A 115 -31.78 2.93 20.01
C GLU A 115 -31.19 3.30 21.39
N SER A 116 -31.47 2.51 22.41
CA SER A 116 -30.92 2.73 23.75
C SER A 116 -29.40 2.58 23.76
N LEU A 117 -28.86 1.49 23.17
CA LEU A 117 -27.42 1.26 23.03
C LEU A 117 -26.75 2.39 22.24
N ARG A 118 -27.33 2.83 21.12
CA ARG A 118 -26.81 3.91 20.28
C ARG A 118 -26.67 5.21 21.07
N HIS A 119 -27.70 5.60 21.82
CA HIS A 119 -27.67 6.80 22.64
C HIS A 119 -26.58 6.72 23.73
N TYR A 120 -26.44 5.57 24.39
CA TYR A 120 -25.39 5.37 25.36
C TYR A 120 -24.00 5.39 24.73
N LEU A 121 -23.79 4.65 23.66
CA LEU A 121 -22.49 4.57 22.99
C LEU A 121 -22.01 5.92 22.46
N MET A 122 -22.92 6.79 22.02
CA MET A 122 -22.58 8.14 21.58
C MET A 122 -22.08 9.05 22.73
N THR A 123 -22.40 8.75 23.99
CA THR A 123 -21.79 9.47 25.13
C THR A 123 -20.30 9.16 25.29
N LEU A 124 -19.87 8.01 24.80
CA LEU A 124 -18.48 7.58 24.82
C LEU A 124 -17.67 8.14 23.66
N SER A 125 -18.35 8.58 22.60
CA SER A 125 -17.68 9.12 21.41
C SER A 125 -17.05 10.49 21.71
N PRO A 126 -15.81 10.74 21.26
CA PRO A 126 -15.25 12.08 21.33
C PRO A 126 -16.04 13.04 20.42
N SER A 127 -16.25 14.26 20.87
CA SER A 127 -16.81 15.32 20.04
C SER A 127 -15.70 15.81 19.09
N ASN A 128 -15.77 15.44 17.84
CA ASN A 128 -14.90 15.99 16.82
C ASN A 128 -15.69 17.04 16.03
N GLY A 129 -15.18 18.28 16.02
CA GLY A 129 -15.64 19.31 15.09
C GLY A 129 -15.30 18.92 13.62
N PRO A 130 -15.78 19.71 12.65
CA PRO A 130 -15.38 19.55 11.26
C PRO A 130 -13.86 19.69 11.19
N GLU A 131 -13.21 18.68 10.60
CA GLU A 131 -11.75 18.62 10.47
C GLU A 131 -11.39 18.77 9.01
N ALA A 132 -10.49 19.71 8.71
CA ALA A 132 -9.89 19.83 7.39
C ALA A 132 -9.14 18.53 7.05
N ALA A 133 -9.33 18.03 5.86
CA ALA A 133 -8.67 16.82 5.37
C ALA A 133 -8.02 17.11 4.02
N MET A 134 -6.88 16.47 3.78
CA MET A 134 -6.16 16.53 2.50
C MET A 134 -7.05 15.97 1.39
N ILE A 135 -7.11 16.64 0.25
CA ILE A 135 -7.92 16.21 -0.91
C ILE A 135 -7.33 14.93 -1.49
N GLY A 136 -8.17 13.93 -1.70
CA GLY A 136 -7.79 12.64 -2.27
C GLY A 136 -8.29 12.45 -3.71
N ASN A 137 -7.46 11.82 -4.53
CA ASN A 137 -7.81 11.38 -5.88
C ASN A 137 -8.25 9.91 -5.86
N PRO A 138 -9.52 9.57 -6.17
CA PRO A 138 -10.01 8.18 -6.10
C PRO A 138 -9.38 7.26 -7.15
N VAL A 139 -8.89 7.78 -8.27
CA VAL A 139 -8.21 6.98 -9.29
C VAL A 139 -6.84 6.56 -8.81
N GLU A 140 -6.07 7.46 -8.21
CA GLU A 140 -4.83 7.11 -7.54
C GLU A 140 -5.06 6.17 -6.36
N GLY A 141 -6.13 6.40 -5.60
CA GLY A 141 -6.54 5.49 -4.55
C GLY A 141 -6.78 4.06 -5.04
N LYS A 142 -7.40 3.88 -6.22
CA LYS A 142 -7.58 2.57 -6.86
C LYS A 142 -6.25 1.90 -7.25
N LYS A 143 -5.30 2.67 -7.77
CA LYS A 143 -3.95 2.17 -8.08
C LYS A 143 -3.22 1.77 -6.80
N LEU A 144 -3.22 2.64 -5.78
CA LEU A 144 -2.61 2.39 -4.48
C LEU A 144 -3.23 1.19 -3.77
N TYR A 145 -4.54 0.99 -3.86
CA TYR A 145 -5.24 -0.16 -3.29
C TYR A 145 -4.68 -1.49 -3.83
N ARG A 146 -4.28 -1.52 -5.10
CA ARG A 146 -3.63 -2.68 -5.72
C ARG A 146 -2.14 -2.73 -5.39
N SER A 147 -1.42 -1.65 -5.66
CA SER A 147 0.05 -1.64 -5.59
C SER A 147 0.59 -1.81 -4.17
N LEU A 148 -0.04 -1.19 -3.16
CA LEU A 148 0.37 -1.36 -1.77
C LEU A 148 0.04 -2.75 -1.19
N GLY A 149 -0.80 -3.53 -1.87
CA GLY A 149 -1.17 -4.87 -1.44
C GLY A 149 -2.48 -4.95 -0.63
N CYS A 150 -3.31 -3.91 -0.57
CA CYS A 150 -4.60 -3.96 0.12
C CYS A 150 -5.50 -5.06 -0.46
N ALA A 151 -5.49 -5.22 -1.79
CA ALA A 151 -6.25 -6.22 -2.53
C ALA A 151 -5.84 -7.67 -2.23
N LEU A 152 -4.69 -7.90 -1.60
CA LEU A 152 -4.23 -9.24 -1.19
C LEU A 152 -4.98 -9.78 0.06
N CYS A 153 -5.56 -8.88 0.85
CA CYS A 153 -6.34 -9.21 2.04
C CYS A 153 -7.81 -8.84 1.92
N HIS A 154 -8.12 -7.76 1.18
CA HIS A 154 -9.47 -7.23 1.02
C HIS A 154 -9.97 -7.42 -0.41
N ALA A 155 -11.07 -8.15 -0.59
CA ALA A 155 -11.70 -8.25 -1.89
C ALA A 155 -12.25 -6.89 -2.34
N PRO A 156 -12.12 -6.54 -3.63
CA PRO A 156 -13.05 -5.61 -4.25
C PRO A 156 -14.45 -6.21 -4.19
N ALA A 157 -15.48 -5.42 -3.85
CA ALA A 157 -16.84 -5.89 -3.58
C ALA A 157 -17.48 -6.82 -4.65
N ALA A 158 -16.93 -6.89 -5.85
CA ALA A 158 -17.42 -7.73 -6.95
C ALA A 158 -16.72 -9.11 -7.06
N GLN A 159 -15.74 -9.42 -6.22
CA GLN A 159 -14.91 -10.64 -6.32
C GLN A 159 -14.77 -11.36 -4.98
N ASP A 160 -15.78 -11.23 -4.10
CA ASP A 160 -15.77 -11.93 -2.81
C ASP A 160 -15.91 -13.44 -3.03
N ASN A 161 -14.82 -14.17 -2.80
CA ASN A 161 -14.75 -15.62 -2.88
C ASN A 161 -14.90 -16.29 -1.48
N GLY A 162 -15.34 -15.54 -0.48
CA GLY A 162 -15.49 -16.01 0.91
C GLY A 162 -14.17 -16.21 1.67
N ARG A 163 -13.02 -15.90 1.06
CA ARG A 163 -11.69 -16.01 1.67
C ARG A 163 -11.09 -14.65 2.06
N ASP A 164 -11.72 -13.58 1.61
CA ASP A 164 -11.24 -12.22 1.77
C ASP A 164 -11.95 -11.48 2.87
N ILE A 165 -11.22 -10.59 3.52
CA ILE A 165 -11.79 -9.73 4.56
C ILE A 165 -12.63 -8.65 3.88
N PRO A 166 -13.97 -8.69 4.01
CA PRO A 166 -14.82 -7.69 3.39
C PRO A 166 -14.64 -6.32 4.04
N LEU A 167 -14.78 -5.25 3.25
CA LEU A 167 -14.61 -3.88 3.73
C LEU A 167 -15.87 -3.34 4.44
N GLY A 168 -17.07 -3.72 3.98
CA GLY A 168 -18.35 -3.18 4.47
C GLY A 168 -18.55 -1.71 4.07
N GLU A 169 -19.52 -1.05 4.72
CA GLU A 169 -19.95 0.31 4.41
C GLU A 169 -19.03 1.38 5.02
N LEU A 170 -17.90 1.67 4.36
CA LEU A 170 -16.88 2.58 4.87
C LEU A 170 -17.32 4.05 4.84
N ARG A 171 -18.10 4.47 3.82
CA ARG A 171 -18.58 5.86 3.70
C ARG A 171 -19.49 6.26 4.85
N ALA A 172 -20.35 5.35 5.28
CA ALA A 172 -21.24 5.57 6.40
C ALA A 172 -20.51 5.51 7.75
N LYS A 173 -19.43 4.74 7.82
CA LYS A 173 -18.65 4.53 9.05
C LYS A 173 -17.67 5.67 9.33
N TYR A 174 -16.97 6.15 8.31
CA TYR A 174 -15.87 7.12 8.46
C TYR A 174 -16.12 8.39 7.66
N THR A 175 -15.82 9.54 8.22
CA THR A 175 -15.56 10.75 7.43
C THR A 175 -14.27 10.55 6.61
N HIS A 176 -14.03 11.43 5.64
CA HIS A 176 -12.79 11.37 4.85
C HIS A 176 -11.54 11.50 5.75
N ALA A 177 -11.52 12.51 6.61
CA ALA A 177 -10.44 12.74 7.56
C ALA A 177 -10.20 11.55 8.51
N ASN A 178 -11.26 10.97 9.06
CA ASN A 178 -11.13 9.82 9.98
C ASN A 178 -10.65 8.56 9.28
N LEU A 179 -11.01 8.35 8.02
CA LEU A 179 -10.50 7.21 7.26
C LEU A 179 -9.01 7.38 6.93
N ILE A 180 -8.55 8.59 6.61
CA ILE A 180 -7.12 8.90 6.45
C ILE A 180 -6.35 8.54 7.72
N LYS A 181 -6.80 9.03 8.88
CA LYS A 181 -6.18 8.72 10.17
C LYS A 181 -6.14 7.22 10.45
N PHE A 182 -7.26 6.53 10.22
CA PHE A 182 -7.36 5.08 10.41
C PHE A 182 -6.42 4.30 9.48
N LEU A 183 -6.31 4.67 8.21
CA LEU A 183 -5.43 4.00 7.25
C LEU A 183 -3.95 4.16 7.62
N ARG A 184 -3.58 5.32 8.17
CA ARG A 184 -2.20 5.60 8.60
C ARG A 184 -1.81 4.88 9.89
N ASP A 185 -2.75 4.69 10.81
CA ASP A 185 -2.50 3.99 12.07
C ASP A 185 -3.71 3.17 12.56
N PRO A 186 -4.01 2.04 11.91
CA PRO A 186 -5.11 1.18 12.33
C PRO A 186 -4.87 0.51 13.68
N LEU A 187 -3.60 0.34 14.08
CA LEU A 187 -3.24 -0.32 15.34
C LEU A 187 -3.67 0.46 16.57
N HIS A 188 -3.76 1.80 16.48
CA HIS A 188 -4.26 2.64 17.56
C HIS A 188 -5.68 2.25 18.01
N SER A 189 -6.58 1.96 17.07
CA SER A 189 -7.96 1.55 17.38
C SER A 189 -8.18 0.04 17.33
N ARG A 190 -7.25 -0.72 16.75
CA ARG A 190 -7.32 -2.18 16.54
C ARG A 190 -5.99 -2.86 16.93
N PRO A 191 -5.63 -2.86 18.22
CA PRO A 191 -4.31 -3.32 18.68
C PRO A 191 -4.06 -4.82 18.44
N ALA A 192 -5.09 -5.61 18.15
CA ALA A 192 -4.96 -7.03 17.80
C ALA A 192 -4.17 -7.31 16.51
N GLY A 193 -3.78 -6.29 15.75
CA GLY A 193 -2.93 -6.45 14.56
C GLY A 193 -3.61 -7.10 13.34
N ARG A 194 -4.93 -7.34 13.38
CA ARG A 194 -5.66 -7.94 12.23
C ARG A 194 -5.61 -7.09 10.97
N MET A 195 -5.54 -5.79 11.11
CA MET A 195 -5.19 -4.85 10.06
C MET A 195 -3.90 -4.14 10.48
N PRO A 196 -2.75 -4.51 9.92
CA PRO A 196 -1.48 -3.89 10.24
C PRO A 196 -1.39 -2.49 9.62
N ARG A 197 -0.45 -1.68 10.11
CA ARG A 197 -0.18 -0.35 9.58
C ARG A 197 0.64 -0.47 8.29
N MET A 198 0.09 0.01 7.18
CA MET A 198 0.82 0.12 5.92
C MET A 198 1.70 1.37 5.95
N PRO A 199 3.00 1.26 5.64
CA PRO A 199 3.86 2.43 5.47
C PRO A 199 3.35 3.29 4.30
N MET A 200 2.78 4.45 4.59
CA MET A 200 2.25 5.38 3.59
C MET A 200 2.30 6.83 4.07
N ILE A 201 2.47 7.76 3.15
CA ILE A 201 2.35 9.20 3.43
C ILE A 201 0.87 9.60 3.51
N GLU A 202 0.60 10.77 4.02
CA GLU A 202 -0.78 11.25 4.23
C GLU A 202 -1.55 11.40 2.92
N GLN A 203 -0.89 11.86 1.87
CA GLN A 203 -1.48 11.99 0.54
C GLN A 203 -1.94 10.64 -0.03
N GLU A 204 -1.15 9.58 0.13
CA GLU A 204 -1.55 8.22 -0.28
C GLU A 204 -2.78 7.74 0.49
N ALA A 205 -2.84 8.02 1.80
CA ALA A 205 -4.01 7.69 2.62
C ALA A 205 -5.25 8.50 2.20
N ALA A 206 -5.08 9.77 1.78
CA ALA A 206 -6.15 10.60 1.26
C ALA A 206 -6.69 10.04 -0.07
N HIS A 207 -5.81 9.63 -0.99
CA HIS A 207 -6.21 8.99 -2.23
C HIS A 207 -6.98 7.68 -1.99
N LEU A 208 -6.47 6.83 -1.10
CA LEU A 208 -7.16 5.59 -0.69
C LEU A 208 -8.51 5.86 -0.07
N SER A 209 -8.61 6.85 0.82
CA SER A 209 -9.87 7.23 1.47
C SER A 209 -10.90 7.70 0.44
N ALA A 210 -10.49 8.53 -0.52
CA ALA A 210 -11.36 8.97 -1.61
C ALA A 210 -11.90 7.77 -2.43
N TYR A 211 -11.02 6.84 -2.83
CA TYR A 211 -11.39 5.64 -3.57
C TYR A 211 -12.35 4.73 -2.79
N LEU A 212 -12.02 4.43 -1.54
CA LEU A 212 -12.79 3.49 -0.71
C LEU A 212 -14.18 4.03 -0.37
N ARG A 213 -14.33 5.36 -0.27
CA ARG A 213 -15.63 6.02 0.02
C ARG A 213 -16.47 6.28 -1.24
N ALA A 214 -15.86 6.40 -2.40
CA ALA A 214 -16.58 6.69 -3.66
C ALA A 214 -17.48 5.52 -4.14
N ARG A 215 -17.28 4.31 -3.63
CA ARG A 215 -17.89 3.07 -4.13
C ARG A 215 -19.21 2.67 -3.46
N LEU A 216 -19.65 3.41 -2.46
CA LEU A 216 -20.71 2.97 -1.56
C LEU A 216 -21.88 3.96 -1.54
N GLU A 217 -23.10 3.39 -1.58
CA GLU A 217 -24.32 4.18 -1.41
C GLU A 217 -24.38 4.78 0.00
N PRO A 218 -24.91 6.00 0.14
CA PRO A 218 -25.11 6.59 1.45
C PRO A 218 -26.18 5.83 2.23
N LEU A 219 -25.85 5.39 3.44
CA LEU A 219 -26.85 4.89 4.38
C LEU A 219 -27.69 6.04 4.90
N ASP A 220 -28.99 5.74 5.17
CA ASP A 220 -29.85 6.68 5.87
C ASP A 220 -29.38 6.85 7.33
N LEU A 221 -28.92 8.02 7.66
CA LEU A 221 -28.27 8.35 8.93
C LEU A 221 -29.18 9.21 9.79
N HIS A 222 -30.23 8.60 10.36
CA HIS A 222 -31.14 9.31 11.29
C HIS A 222 -30.40 9.94 12.49
N GLY A 223 -30.79 11.13 12.85
CA GLY A 223 -30.29 11.87 14.02
C GLY A 223 -30.58 11.18 15.35
N LEU A 224 -29.97 11.68 16.42
CA LEU A 224 -30.27 11.26 17.81
C LEU A 224 -31.43 12.06 18.38
N SER A 225 -32.25 11.41 19.22
CA SER A 225 -33.23 12.10 20.07
C SER A 225 -32.53 13.07 21.03
N ARG A 226 -33.20 14.13 21.45
CA ARG A 226 -32.69 15.15 22.36
C ARG A 226 -33.54 15.26 23.63
N GLY A 227 -33.03 15.96 24.63
CA GLY A 227 -33.75 16.23 25.87
C GLY A 227 -33.91 15.04 26.81
N SER A 228 -34.97 15.03 27.60
CA SER A 228 -35.24 13.99 28.62
C SER A 228 -35.37 12.57 28.03
N ALA A 229 -35.89 12.45 26.81
CA ALA A 229 -35.98 11.20 26.10
C ALA A 229 -34.61 10.59 25.83
N ALA A 230 -33.62 11.39 25.46
CA ALA A 230 -32.24 10.94 25.26
C ALA A 230 -31.61 10.41 26.54
N LEU A 231 -31.83 11.09 27.68
CA LEU A 231 -31.31 10.63 28.99
C LEU A 231 -31.89 9.32 29.43
N LYS A 232 -33.16 9.04 29.16
CA LYS A 232 -33.80 7.76 29.42
C LYS A 232 -33.12 6.66 28.58
N LEU A 233 -32.98 6.87 27.26
CA LEU A 233 -32.34 5.93 26.36
C LEU A 233 -30.88 5.66 26.72
N GLN A 234 -30.12 6.68 27.15
CA GLN A 234 -28.73 6.51 27.61
C GLN A 234 -28.64 5.61 28.83
N ARG A 235 -29.54 5.78 29.83
CA ARG A 235 -29.58 4.90 31.03
C ARG A 235 -29.91 3.47 30.69
N GLU A 236 -30.93 3.24 29.85
CA GLU A 236 -31.30 1.92 29.38
C GLU A 236 -30.18 1.30 28.55
N GLY A 237 -29.54 2.06 27.69
CA GLY A 237 -28.39 1.64 26.89
C GLY A 237 -27.17 1.24 27.75
N ALA A 238 -26.90 1.93 28.86
CA ALA A 238 -25.87 1.57 29.81
C ALA A 238 -26.13 0.21 30.45
N LYS A 239 -27.38 -0.08 30.87
CA LYS A 239 -27.79 -1.38 31.41
C LYS A 239 -27.63 -2.50 30.36
N LEU A 240 -28.07 -2.25 29.12
CA LEU A 240 -27.91 -3.18 28.01
C LEU A 240 -26.44 -3.45 27.71
N TYR A 241 -25.58 -2.44 27.69
CA TYR A 241 -24.15 -2.57 27.47
C TYR A 241 -23.49 -3.53 28.46
N GLN A 242 -23.90 -3.44 29.74
CA GLN A 242 -23.40 -4.32 30.81
C GLN A 242 -23.99 -5.73 30.67
N SER A 243 -25.31 -5.86 30.50
CA SER A 243 -25.98 -7.16 30.42
C SER A 243 -25.57 -7.99 29.20
N LEU A 244 -25.32 -7.34 28.07
CA LEU A 244 -24.77 -7.94 26.85
C LEU A 244 -23.24 -8.15 26.88
N ARG A 245 -22.60 -7.75 27.96
CA ARG A 245 -21.15 -7.96 28.20
C ARG A 245 -20.24 -7.39 27.08
N CYS A 246 -20.60 -6.24 26.51
CA CYS A 246 -19.84 -5.64 25.42
C CYS A 246 -18.38 -5.36 25.82
N ALA A 247 -18.15 -4.99 27.09
CA ALA A 247 -16.82 -4.73 27.66
C ALA A 247 -15.89 -5.96 27.69
N ASN A 248 -16.42 -7.19 27.62
CA ASN A 248 -15.58 -8.38 27.55
C ASN A 248 -14.67 -8.38 26.30
N CYS A 249 -15.20 -7.88 25.19
CA CYS A 249 -14.46 -7.81 23.90
C CYS A 249 -13.91 -6.42 23.60
N HIS A 250 -14.68 -5.35 23.94
CA HIS A 250 -14.36 -3.98 23.57
C HIS A 250 -13.85 -3.17 24.73
N GLN A 251 -12.63 -2.66 24.61
CA GLN A 251 -12.10 -1.66 25.51
C GLN A 251 -12.65 -0.26 25.14
N SER A 252 -12.76 0.62 26.11
CA SER A 252 -13.07 2.04 25.91
C SER A 252 -12.22 2.87 26.87
N PRO A 253 -11.62 3.99 26.41
CA PRO A 253 -10.85 4.89 27.29
C PRO A 253 -11.70 5.51 28.42
N LYS A 254 -13.01 5.54 28.25
CA LYS A 254 -13.96 6.14 29.23
C LYS A 254 -14.61 5.14 30.17
N LEU A 255 -14.34 3.83 30.02
CA LEU A 255 -15.00 2.80 30.80
C LEU A 255 -13.98 1.83 31.41
N ASN A 256 -14.02 1.71 32.73
CA ASN A 256 -13.29 0.66 33.46
C ASN A 256 -14.30 -0.38 33.97
N VAL A 257 -14.61 -1.34 33.09
CA VAL A 257 -15.53 -2.45 33.43
C VAL A 257 -14.76 -3.75 33.43
N GLN A 258 -14.86 -4.48 34.55
CA GLN A 258 -14.23 -5.80 34.63
C GLN A 258 -15.01 -6.82 33.77
N PRO A 259 -14.32 -7.67 32.98
CA PRO A 259 -14.97 -8.71 32.18
C PRO A 259 -15.75 -9.68 33.08
N ALA A 260 -16.98 -9.98 32.70
CA ALA A 260 -17.77 -11.03 33.35
C ALA A 260 -17.49 -12.38 32.69
N LEU A 261 -16.79 -13.27 33.40
CA LEU A 261 -16.40 -14.58 32.86
C LEU A 261 -17.58 -15.55 32.86
N ALA A 262 -17.60 -16.42 31.84
CA ALA A 262 -18.44 -17.60 31.74
C ALA A 262 -17.65 -18.85 32.25
N LYS A 263 -18.20 -20.05 32.05
CA LYS A 263 -17.49 -21.31 32.36
C LYS A 263 -16.16 -21.38 31.60
N PRO A 264 -15.10 -21.97 32.21
CA PRO A 264 -13.84 -22.17 31.51
C PRO A 264 -13.99 -22.94 30.19
N LEU A 265 -13.05 -22.75 29.26
CA LEU A 265 -13.07 -23.43 27.95
C LEU A 265 -13.08 -24.97 28.08
N THR A 266 -12.50 -25.51 29.14
CA THR A 266 -12.52 -26.95 29.47
C THR A 266 -13.90 -27.50 29.80
N GLU A 267 -14.84 -26.65 30.22
CA GLU A 267 -16.17 -27.02 30.61
C GLU A 267 -17.25 -26.65 29.57
N VAL A 268 -16.83 -26.12 28.41
CA VAL A 268 -17.76 -25.71 27.35
C VAL A 268 -18.43 -26.93 26.71
N ASN A 269 -19.77 -26.92 26.67
CA ASN A 269 -20.51 -27.91 25.90
C ASN A 269 -20.49 -27.53 24.40
N THR A 270 -19.85 -28.37 23.59
CA THR A 270 -19.66 -28.12 22.15
C THR A 270 -20.93 -28.27 21.32
N GLN A 271 -22.04 -28.77 21.90
CA GLN A 271 -23.35 -28.94 21.23
C GLN A 271 -24.35 -27.84 21.61
N ARG A 272 -23.97 -26.94 22.55
CA ARG A 272 -24.88 -25.91 23.08
C ARG A 272 -24.19 -24.54 23.12
N GLY A 273 -24.94 -23.53 23.57
CA GLY A 273 -24.40 -22.17 23.72
C GLY A 273 -24.04 -21.54 22.37
N CYS A 274 -22.90 -20.84 22.29
CA CYS A 274 -22.45 -20.16 21.08
C CYS A 274 -22.11 -21.11 19.91
N LEU A 275 -21.87 -22.39 20.18
CA LEU A 275 -21.56 -23.41 19.19
C LEU A 275 -22.81 -24.13 18.64
N ALA A 276 -23.99 -23.93 19.25
CA ALA A 276 -25.23 -24.46 18.70
C ALA A 276 -25.56 -23.87 17.33
N PRO A 277 -26.15 -24.63 16.40
CA PRO A 277 -26.63 -24.10 15.12
C PRO A 277 -27.62 -22.93 15.28
N LYS A 278 -28.44 -23.00 16.35
CA LYS A 278 -29.35 -21.94 16.79
C LYS A 278 -29.09 -21.64 18.26
N PRO A 279 -28.25 -20.66 18.57
CA PRO A 279 -27.91 -20.28 19.92
C PRO A 279 -29.13 -19.77 20.71
N THR A 280 -29.14 -19.95 22.04
CA THR A 280 -30.18 -19.42 22.92
C THR A 280 -30.01 -17.88 23.10
N ALA A 281 -31.06 -17.24 23.60
CA ALA A 281 -31.11 -15.78 23.79
C ALA A 281 -29.97 -15.17 24.63
N SER A 282 -29.39 -15.97 25.52
CA SER A 282 -28.38 -15.51 26.50
C SER A 282 -26.93 -15.53 26.02
N VAL A 283 -26.67 -15.99 24.78
CA VAL A 283 -25.30 -16.14 24.25
C VAL A 283 -25.16 -15.48 22.89
N PRO A 284 -23.92 -15.05 22.51
CA PRO A 284 -23.63 -14.46 21.22
C PRO A 284 -23.89 -15.42 20.04
N HIS A 285 -24.43 -14.91 18.95
CA HIS A 285 -24.57 -15.65 17.70
C HIS A 285 -23.48 -15.24 16.70
N PHE A 286 -22.50 -16.12 16.53
CA PHE A 286 -21.36 -15.88 15.60
C PHE A 286 -21.66 -16.28 14.16
N HIS A 287 -22.82 -16.85 13.85
CA HIS A 287 -23.18 -17.37 12.52
C HIS A 287 -22.18 -18.41 11.97
N LEU A 288 -21.62 -19.24 12.85
CA LEU A 288 -20.63 -20.26 12.46
C LEU A 288 -21.26 -21.29 11.51
N ASN A 289 -20.54 -21.65 10.46
CA ASN A 289 -20.92 -22.79 9.63
C ASN A 289 -20.55 -24.13 10.28
N ALA A 290 -20.95 -25.25 9.67
CA ALA A 290 -20.70 -26.59 10.20
C ALA A 290 -19.20 -26.89 10.31
N ALA A 291 -18.38 -26.49 9.32
CA ALA A 291 -16.93 -26.73 9.32
C ALA A 291 -16.22 -25.93 10.42
N GLN A 292 -16.64 -24.68 10.63
CA GLN A 292 -16.09 -23.84 11.72
C GLN A 292 -16.42 -24.41 13.09
N ARG A 293 -17.67 -24.85 13.31
CA ARG A 293 -18.08 -25.53 14.56
C ARG A 293 -17.30 -26.82 14.79
N ALA A 294 -17.15 -27.65 13.75
CA ALA A 294 -16.40 -28.90 13.84
C ALA A 294 -14.93 -28.65 14.23
N ALA A 295 -14.28 -27.67 13.62
CA ALA A 295 -12.90 -27.32 13.94
C ALA A 295 -12.75 -26.80 15.37
N ILE A 296 -13.63 -25.89 15.83
CA ILE A 296 -13.64 -25.41 17.23
C ILE A 296 -13.84 -26.59 18.19
N THR A 297 -14.78 -27.48 17.91
CA THR A 297 -15.04 -28.68 18.72
C THR A 297 -13.80 -29.58 18.80
N ALA A 298 -13.14 -29.83 17.64
CA ALA A 298 -11.91 -30.62 17.61
C ALA A 298 -10.81 -29.99 18.48
N ALA A 299 -10.64 -28.67 18.41
CA ALA A 299 -9.64 -27.97 19.22
C ALA A 299 -9.93 -28.01 20.73
N LEU A 300 -11.21 -27.93 21.12
CA LEU A 300 -11.61 -27.98 22.55
C LEU A 300 -11.53 -29.40 23.14
N GLN A 301 -11.79 -30.43 22.33
CA GLN A 301 -11.79 -31.83 22.78
C GLN A 301 -10.40 -32.49 22.74
N THR A 302 -9.45 -31.91 22.00
CA THR A 302 -8.11 -32.48 21.87
C THR A 302 -7.23 -31.99 23.02
N LYS A 303 -6.69 -32.92 23.79
CA LYS A 303 -5.65 -32.60 24.79
C LYS A 303 -4.41 -32.09 24.04
N PRO A 304 -3.90 -30.88 24.37
CA PRO A 304 -2.80 -30.32 23.63
C PRO A 304 -1.52 -31.16 23.82
N ALA A 305 -0.84 -31.46 22.73
CA ALA A 305 0.60 -31.70 22.79
C ALA A 305 1.28 -30.35 23.07
N ALA A 306 2.40 -30.35 23.79
CA ALA A 306 3.19 -29.13 23.95
C ALA A 306 3.51 -28.55 22.57
N PRO A 307 3.24 -27.25 22.32
CA PRO A 307 3.50 -26.67 21.01
C PRO A 307 5.00 -26.73 20.70
N THR A 308 5.34 -27.27 19.55
CA THR A 308 6.71 -27.15 19.04
C THR A 308 6.96 -25.71 18.60
N LEU A 309 8.20 -25.28 18.62
CA LEU A 309 8.61 -23.96 18.14
C LEU A 309 8.13 -23.70 16.69
N LEU A 310 8.18 -24.71 15.82
CA LEU A 310 7.71 -24.63 14.45
C LEU A 310 6.18 -24.47 14.36
N SER A 311 5.43 -25.24 15.18
CA SER A 311 3.97 -25.16 15.19
C SER A 311 3.47 -23.81 15.71
N GLU A 312 4.13 -23.25 16.72
CA GLU A 312 3.83 -21.91 17.23
C GLU A 312 4.14 -20.83 16.20
N THR A 313 5.31 -20.92 15.55
CA THR A 313 5.66 -20.00 14.46
C THR A 313 4.61 -20.03 13.34
N HIS A 314 4.21 -21.22 12.89
CA HIS A 314 3.19 -21.37 11.86
C HIS A 314 1.82 -20.83 12.31
N ARG A 315 1.46 -21.00 13.57
CA ARG A 315 0.22 -20.44 14.14
C ARG A 315 0.22 -18.91 14.08
N GLN A 316 1.31 -18.26 14.49
CA GLN A 316 1.43 -16.81 14.44
C GLN A 316 1.39 -16.29 12.98
N LEU A 317 2.07 -16.95 12.05
CA LEU A 317 2.05 -16.60 10.63
C LEU A 317 0.62 -16.72 10.03
N ARG A 318 -0.18 -17.69 10.48
CA ARG A 318 -1.60 -17.82 10.09
C ARG A 318 -2.46 -16.69 10.66
N LEU A 319 -2.30 -16.38 11.96
CA LEU A 319 -3.04 -15.34 12.65
C LEU A 319 -2.78 -13.95 12.05
N LEU A 320 -1.54 -13.68 11.60
CA LEU A 320 -1.16 -12.43 10.96
C LEU A 320 -1.31 -12.47 9.43
N ASN A 321 -1.82 -13.59 8.88
CA ASN A 321 -2.09 -13.77 7.45
C ASN A 321 -0.87 -13.53 6.54
N CYS A 322 0.33 -13.90 6.97
CA CYS A 322 1.59 -13.67 6.24
C CYS A 322 1.63 -14.36 4.88
N THR A 323 0.93 -15.52 4.73
CA THR A 323 0.84 -16.25 3.46
C THR A 323 -0.07 -15.59 2.41
N ALA A 324 -0.73 -14.48 2.73
CA ALA A 324 -1.36 -13.64 1.72
C ALA A 324 -0.34 -13.02 0.76
N CYS A 325 0.92 -12.84 1.22
CA CYS A 325 1.99 -12.19 0.47
C CYS A 325 3.25 -13.06 0.31
N HIS A 326 3.53 -13.94 1.26
CA HIS A 326 4.77 -14.71 1.33
C HIS A 326 4.51 -16.21 1.22
N ASP A 327 5.39 -16.91 0.54
CA ASP A 327 5.45 -18.36 0.62
C ASP A 327 6.32 -18.81 1.80
N ARG A 328 5.92 -19.91 2.45
CA ARG A 328 6.72 -20.65 3.42
C ARG A 328 6.49 -22.14 3.24
N LYS A 329 7.57 -22.91 3.03
CA LYS A 329 7.52 -24.36 2.91
C LYS A 329 6.76 -24.97 4.11
N ALA A 330 5.90 -25.94 3.86
CA ALA A 330 5.04 -26.62 4.82
C ALA A 330 3.90 -25.75 5.44
N LEU A 331 3.84 -24.45 5.16
CA LEU A 331 2.72 -23.60 5.61
C LEU A 331 1.78 -23.23 4.46
N GLY A 332 2.32 -22.83 3.33
CA GLY A 332 1.58 -22.42 2.15
C GLY A 332 2.22 -21.25 1.40
N GLN A 333 1.51 -20.78 0.40
CA GLN A 333 1.93 -19.70 -0.50
C GLN A 333 0.73 -18.79 -0.81
N PRO A 334 0.97 -17.59 -1.37
CA PRO A 334 -0.10 -16.74 -1.88
C PRO A 334 -1.00 -17.48 -2.88
N ASP A 335 -2.26 -17.11 -2.92
CA ASP A 335 -3.23 -17.66 -3.87
C ASP A 335 -2.78 -17.33 -5.31
N THR A 336 -2.67 -18.35 -6.16
CA THR A 336 -2.23 -18.19 -7.55
C THR A 336 -3.15 -17.29 -8.37
N GLN A 337 -4.44 -17.21 -8.04
CA GLN A 337 -5.40 -16.30 -8.68
C GLN A 337 -5.09 -14.82 -8.39
N ARG A 338 -4.24 -14.53 -7.42
CA ARG A 338 -3.84 -13.17 -7.01
C ARG A 338 -2.43 -12.81 -7.41
N ASP A 339 -1.75 -13.68 -8.13
CA ASP A 339 -0.38 -13.43 -8.55
C ASP A 339 -0.24 -12.13 -9.37
N GLU A 340 -1.22 -11.82 -10.20
CA GLU A 340 -1.31 -10.56 -10.97
C GLU A 340 -1.46 -9.29 -10.13
N LEU A 341 -1.80 -9.41 -8.83
CA LEU A 341 -1.89 -8.27 -7.91
C LEU A 341 -0.52 -7.83 -7.39
N PHE A 342 0.51 -8.67 -7.52
CA PHE A 342 1.87 -8.30 -7.21
C PHE A 342 2.47 -7.51 -8.35
N LEU A 343 2.74 -6.23 -8.12
CA LEU A 343 3.25 -5.31 -9.12
C LEU A 343 4.71 -4.96 -8.84
N GLY A 344 5.52 -4.87 -9.90
CA GLY A 344 6.86 -4.30 -9.89
C GLY A 344 6.83 -2.86 -10.36
N LEU A 345 7.83 -2.09 -9.95
CA LEU A 345 8.07 -0.72 -10.41
C LEU A 345 9.12 -0.67 -11.53
N GLY A 346 9.72 -1.82 -11.88
CA GLY A 346 10.71 -1.96 -12.95
C GLY A 346 10.50 -3.25 -13.72
N GLU A 347 10.76 -3.23 -15.03
CA GLU A 347 10.49 -4.35 -15.94
C GLU A 347 11.56 -5.44 -15.94
N ASP A 348 12.80 -5.11 -15.51
CA ASP A 348 13.98 -5.94 -15.74
C ASP A 348 14.18 -7.11 -14.75
N LEU A 349 13.43 -7.16 -13.66
CA LEU A 349 13.62 -8.14 -12.58
C LEU A 349 12.64 -9.33 -12.64
N GLY A 350 11.65 -9.32 -13.53
CA GLY A 350 10.63 -10.37 -13.64
C GLY A 350 9.90 -10.59 -12.30
N ASP A 351 9.64 -11.85 -11.94
CA ASP A 351 8.96 -12.21 -10.70
C ASP A 351 9.71 -11.75 -9.44
N GLU A 352 11.02 -11.64 -9.48
CA GLU A 352 11.80 -11.11 -8.36
C GLU A 352 11.55 -9.64 -8.09
N GLY A 353 11.17 -8.89 -9.13
CA GLY A 353 10.85 -7.47 -9.05
C GLY A 353 9.43 -7.15 -8.59
N ARG A 354 8.54 -8.14 -8.52
CA ARG A 354 7.13 -7.92 -8.19
C ARG A 354 6.62 -8.73 -6.99
N ARG A 355 7.10 -9.98 -6.80
CA ARG A 355 6.65 -10.85 -5.70
C ARG A 355 7.42 -10.60 -4.40
N PRO A 356 6.74 -10.53 -3.26
CA PRO A 356 7.40 -10.54 -1.96
C PRO A 356 8.32 -11.76 -1.81
N PRO A 357 9.43 -11.64 -1.07
CA PRO A 357 10.37 -12.75 -0.90
C PRO A 357 9.76 -13.90 -0.10
N THR A 358 10.24 -15.13 -0.35
CA THR A 358 9.95 -16.26 0.54
C THR A 358 10.37 -15.97 1.98
N ILE A 359 9.57 -16.44 2.93
CA ILE A 359 9.92 -16.47 4.36
C ILE A 359 10.33 -17.87 4.83
N THR A 360 10.56 -18.79 3.90
CA THR A 360 11.19 -20.08 4.19
C THR A 360 12.63 -19.85 4.63
N GLY A 361 12.98 -20.30 5.83
CA GLY A 361 14.33 -20.14 6.38
C GLY A 361 14.75 -18.69 6.64
N VAL A 362 13.80 -17.77 6.77
CA VAL A 362 14.09 -16.33 6.94
C VAL A 362 14.86 -16.04 8.24
N GLY A 363 14.66 -16.83 9.29
CA GLY A 363 15.39 -16.73 10.55
C GLY A 363 16.85 -17.15 10.45
N ALA A 364 17.17 -18.08 9.54
CA ALA A 364 18.56 -18.40 9.20
C ALA A 364 19.20 -17.34 8.31
N LYS A 365 18.40 -16.59 7.55
CA LYS A 365 18.84 -15.56 6.61
C LYS A 365 19.14 -14.23 7.27
N LEU A 366 18.18 -13.70 8.03
CA LEU A 366 18.24 -12.36 8.61
C LEU A 366 18.70 -12.42 10.06
N THR A 367 19.37 -11.36 10.50
CA THR A 367 19.56 -11.13 11.93
C THR A 367 18.22 -10.91 12.62
N GLU A 368 18.12 -11.19 13.92
CA GLU A 368 16.88 -10.96 14.67
C GLU A 368 16.47 -9.47 14.65
N GLN A 369 17.46 -8.57 14.75
CA GLN A 369 17.23 -7.13 14.62
C GLN A 369 16.66 -6.74 13.25
N ALA A 370 17.20 -7.29 12.17
CA ALA A 370 16.69 -7.03 10.83
C ALA A 370 15.28 -7.60 10.64
N LEU A 371 14.99 -8.79 11.17
CA LEU A 371 13.64 -9.36 11.19
C LEU A 371 12.66 -8.44 11.91
N HIS A 372 13.05 -7.95 13.10
CA HIS A 372 12.23 -7.01 13.86
C HIS A 372 11.94 -5.72 13.06
N GLN A 373 12.95 -5.12 12.43
CA GLN A 373 12.78 -3.91 11.63
C GLN A 373 11.86 -4.14 10.42
N VAL A 374 12.00 -5.27 9.72
CA VAL A 374 11.12 -5.64 8.60
C VAL A 374 9.66 -5.76 9.08
N LEU A 375 9.44 -6.41 10.22
CA LEU A 375 8.10 -6.60 10.81
C LEU A 375 7.49 -5.30 11.35
N ARG A 376 8.31 -4.28 11.59
CA ARG A 376 7.91 -2.90 11.92
C ARG A 376 7.70 -2.01 10.66
N GLY A 377 7.78 -2.58 9.46
CA GLY A 377 7.63 -1.85 8.21
C GLY A 377 8.83 -0.98 7.83
N ASN A 378 9.95 -1.07 8.56
CA ASN A 378 11.15 -0.24 8.37
C ASN A 378 12.26 -0.93 7.54
N GLY A 379 12.05 -2.16 7.11
CA GLY A 379 13.07 -2.98 6.44
C GLY A 379 12.97 -2.99 4.90
N ALA A 380 12.42 -1.97 4.29
CA ALA A 380 12.25 -1.91 2.83
C ALA A 380 13.59 -1.74 2.11
N VAL A 381 14.12 -2.85 1.57
CA VAL A 381 15.39 -2.88 0.82
C VAL A 381 15.21 -3.19 -0.65
N ARG A 382 13.96 -3.30 -1.11
CA ARG A 382 13.61 -3.58 -2.50
C ARG A 382 12.74 -2.45 -3.05
N PRO A 383 13.34 -1.34 -3.49
CA PRO A 383 12.59 -0.18 -3.97
C PRO A 383 11.77 -0.45 -5.23
N TYR A 384 12.08 -1.53 -5.93
CA TYR A 384 11.38 -1.99 -7.12
C TYR A 384 10.08 -2.77 -6.84
N LEU A 385 9.79 -3.13 -5.58
CA LEU A 385 8.51 -3.74 -5.20
C LEU A 385 7.46 -2.66 -4.93
N ALA A 386 6.32 -2.76 -5.59
CA ALA A 386 5.19 -1.88 -5.29
C ALA A 386 4.49 -2.26 -3.99
N THR A 387 4.38 -3.58 -3.72
CA THR A 387 3.81 -4.10 -2.48
C THR A 387 4.72 -3.81 -1.29
N ARG A 388 4.17 -3.16 -0.25
CA ARG A 388 4.92 -2.79 0.95
C ARG A 388 4.69 -3.78 2.08
N MET A 389 5.75 -4.09 2.83
CA MET A 389 5.64 -4.88 4.06
C MET A 389 4.96 -4.05 5.15
N PRO A 390 3.84 -4.51 5.74
CA PRO A 390 3.15 -3.77 6.78
C PRO A 390 3.84 -3.85 8.15
N ASP A 391 3.56 -2.88 9.03
CA ASP A 391 3.94 -2.87 10.44
C ASP A 391 2.86 -3.55 11.28
N PHE A 392 3.22 -4.64 11.97
CA PHE A 392 2.32 -5.39 12.84
C PHE A 392 2.28 -4.90 14.30
N GLY A 393 3.03 -3.86 14.62
CA GLY A 393 3.20 -3.34 15.97
C GLY A 393 4.30 -4.06 16.75
N GLU A 394 4.78 -3.40 17.81
CA GLU A 394 5.96 -3.82 18.58
C GLU A 394 5.84 -5.24 19.15
N ALA A 395 4.72 -5.55 19.80
CA ALA A 395 4.54 -6.83 20.47
C ALA A 395 4.60 -8.02 19.48
N HIS A 396 3.90 -7.91 18.35
CA HIS A 396 3.92 -8.95 17.32
C HIS A 396 5.27 -9.03 16.61
N ALA A 397 5.91 -7.90 16.34
CA ALA A 397 7.23 -7.86 15.70
C ALA A 397 8.28 -8.55 16.57
N LYS A 398 8.32 -8.23 17.88
CA LYS A 398 9.23 -8.84 18.83
C LYS A 398 9.00 -10.36 18.94
N GLN A 399 7.77 -10.78 19.17
CA GLN A 399 7.44 -12.20 19.29
C GLN A 399 7.80 -12.98 18.02
N LEU A 400 7.41 -12.46 16.85
CA LEU A 400 7.59 -13.18 15.59
C LEU A 400 9.04 -13.19 15.12
N SER A 401 9.83 -12.13 15.37
CA SER A 401 11.27 -12.13 15.05
C SER A 401 12.02 -13.21 15.84
N GLN A 402 11.71 -13.37 17.13
CA GLN A 402 12.28 -14.40 17.98
C GLN A 402 11.87 -15.82 17.54
N LEU A 403 10.57 -16.02 17.29
CA LEU A 403 10.06 -17.30 16.81
C LEU A 403 10.68 -17.72 15.47
N LEU A 404 10.78 -16.82 14.51
CA LEU A 404 11.38 -17.10 13.20
C LEU A 404 12.88 -17.38 13.33
N ALA A 405 13.60 -16.57 14.10
CA ALA A 405 15.03 -16.77 14.32
C ALA A 405 15.32 -18.14 14.95
N ALA A 406 14.52 -18.53 15.94
CA ALA A 406 14.69 -19.81 16.63
C ALA A 406 14.20 -21.01 15.78
N ALA A 407 13.03 -20.90 15.11
CA ALA A 407 12.48 -21.99 14.31
C ALA A 407 13.31 -22.34 13.07
N ASP A 408 14.00 -21.36 12.50
CA ASP A 408 14.86 -21.52 11.33
C ASP A 408 16.36 -21.64 11.70
N ALA A 409 16.71 -21.72 13.00
CA ALA A 409 18.08 -21.88 13.44
C ALA A 409 18.69 -23.14 12.83
N ARG A 410 19.90 -23.02 12.29
CA ARG A 410 20.63 -24.13 11.68
C ARG A 410 21.63 -24.71 12.67
N ALA A 411 21.37 -25.92 13.13
CA ALA A 411 22.22 -26.61 14.09
C ALA A 411 23.58 -27.06 13.52
N ASP A 412 23.66 -27.18 12.18
CA ASP A 412 24.77 -27.75 11.44
C ASP A 412 25.77 -26.74 10.85
N VAL A 413 25.50 -25.43 11.05
CA VAL A 413 26.39 -24.38 10.57
C VAL A 413 27.57 -24.21 11.51
N LYS A 414 28.69 -24.83 11.17
CA LYS A 414 29.96 -24.45 11.78
C LYS A 414 30.29 -23.02 11.38
N PRO A 415 30.74 -22.17 12.32
CA PRO A 415 31.25 -20.84 11.97
C PRO A 415 32.30 -21.05 10.87
N THR A 416 32.11 -20.41 9.72
CA THR A 416 33.08 -20.49 8.63
C THR A 416 34.44 -20.03 9.18
N PRO A 417 35.52 -20.81 9.08
CA PRO A 417 36.82 -20.34 9.49
C PRO A 417 37.15 -19.10 8.65
N ARG A 418 37.08 -17.94 9.28
CA ARG A 418 37.48 -16.69 8.64
C ARG A 418 38.97 -16.66 8.69
N HIS A 419 39.69 -17.15 7.67
CA HIS A 419 41.15 -16.87 7.67
C HIS A 419 41.86 -17.42 6.43
N GLY A 420 42.39 -16.48 5.66
CA GLY A 420 43.63 -16.57 4.91
C GLY A 420 44.69 -15.77 5.66
N SER A 421 45.95 -15.90 5.26
CA SER A 421 47.06 -15.10 5.78
C SER A 421 46.94 -13.60 5.48
N GLU A 422 45.91 -13.17 4.75
CA GLU A 422 45.68 -11.78 4.43
C GLU A 422 45.21 -11.01 5.66
N ASN A 423 45.85 -9.87 5.89
CA ASN A 423 45.34 -8.90 6.85
C ASN A 423 44.00 -8.31 6.36
N LYS A 424 43.30 -7.62 7.24
CA LYS A 424 42.00 -6.98 6.96
C LYS A 424 42.05 -6.06 5.73
N VAL A 425 43.14 -5.31 5.54
CA VAL A 425 43.33 -4.39 4.41
C VAL A 425 43.42 -5.16 3.08
N GLY A 426 44.14 -6.26 3.05
CA GLY A 426 44.23 -7.14 1.87
C GLY A 426 42.89 -7.74 1.49
N ARG A 427 42.12 -8.26 2.46
CA ARG A 427 40.79 -8.80 2.23
C ARG A 427 39.83 -7.76 1.68
N ASN A 428 39.84 -6.56 2.22
CA ASN A 428 39.05 -5.44 1.73
C ASN A 428 39.39 -5.11 0.25
N LYS A 429 40.68 -5.04 -0.10
CA LYS A 429 41.11 -4.81 -1.49
C LYS A 429 40.58 -5.92 -2.42
N TYR A 430 40.72 -7.18 -2.04
CA TYR A 430 40.25 -8.31 -2.86
C TYR A 430 38.72 -8.33 -3.00
N GLY A 431 37.98 -7.97 -1.95
CA GLY A 431 36.54 -7.85 -1.99
C GLY A 431 36.09 -6.77 -2.98
N ARG A 432 36.76 -5.60 -2.95
CA ARG A 432 36.55 -4.54 -3.92
C ARG A 432 36.82 -4.98 -5.35
N ASP A 433 37.98 -5.64 -5.58
CA ASP A 433 38.39 -6.09 -6.92
C ASP A 433 37.43 -7.17 -7.46
N LEU A 434 36.92 -8.08 -6.60
CA LEU A 434 35.89 -9.05 -6.95
C LEU A 434 34.57 -8.39 -7.33
N MET A 435 34.18 -7.30 -6.65
CA MET A 435 32.90 -6.64 -6.88
C MET A 435 32.87 -5.84 -8.19
N GLY A 436 34.03 -5.34 -8.65
CA GLY A 436 34.18 -4.49 -9.83
C GLY A 436 34.03 -5.21 -11.17
N VAL A 437 34.06 -4.43 -12.25
CA VAL A 437 33.86 -4.90 -13.65
C VAL A 437 34.89 -5.94 -14.13
N LYS A 438 36.09 -5.94 -13.57
CA LYS A 438 37.14 -6.94 -13.86
C LYS A 438 37.08 -8.18 -12.96
N GLY A 439 36.23 -8.16 -11.95
CA GLY A 439 36.03 -9.27 -11.03
C GLY A 439 34.79 -10.12 -11.37
N LEU A 440 33.87 -10.25 -10.41
CA LEU A 440 32.58 -10.92 -10.57
C LEU A 440 31.49 -9.99 -11.09
N ASN A 441 31.81 -8.71 -11.22
CA ASN A 441 30.94 -7.67 -11.80
C ASN A 441 29.58 -7.54 -11.12
N CYS A 442 29.54 -7.62 -9.80
CA CYS A 442 28.32 -7.52 -8.99
C CYS A 442 27.58 -6.19 -9.20
N ILE A 443 28.36 -5.11 -9.46
CA ILE A 443 27.86 -3.75 -9.68
C ILE A 443 27.08 -3.58 -10.99
N THR A 444 27.10 -4.54 -11.90
CA THR A 444 26.22 -4.50 -13.09
C THR A 444 24.75 -4.67 -12.71
N CYS A 445 24.48 -5.43 -11.66
CA CYS A 445 23.09 -5.70 -11.22
C CYS A 445 22.75 -5.04 -9.90
N HIS A 446 23.72 -4.83 -9.00
CA HIS A 446 23.47 -4.34 -7.65
C HIS A 446 23.88 -2.89 -7.48
N GLN A 447 23.03 -2.13 -6.80
CA GLN A 447 23.39 -0.83 -6.27
C GLN A 447 24.44 -0.97 -5.16
N LEU A 448 25.24 0.03 -4.94
CA LEU A 448 26.24 0.09 -3.88
C LEU A 448 26.20 1.46 -3.20
N ALA A 449 25.59 1.54 -2.02
CA ALA A 449 25.30 2.79 -1.31
C ALA A 449 24.53 3.79 -2.21
N SER A 450 25.03 4.98 -2.41
CA SER A 450 24.40 6.01 -3.26
C SER A 450 24.61 5.80 -4.77
N HIS A 451 25.37 4.76 -5.17
CA HIS A 451 25.70 4.52 -6.57
C HIS A 451 24.71 3.52 -7.18
N LYS A 452 24.09 3.94 -8.29
CA LYS A 452 23.26 3.03 -9.09
C LYS A 452 24.12 1.93 -9.72
N SER A 453 23.52 0.77 -9.94
CA SER A 453 24.16 -0.29 -10.74
C SER A 453 24.37 0.17 -12.18
N LEU A 454 25.30 -0.47 -12.87
CA LEU A 454 25.60 -0.17 -14.28
C LEU A 454 24.51 -0.65 -15.25
N GLY A 455 23.61 -1.50 -14.80
CA GLY A 455 22.52 -2.08 -15.60
C GLY A 455 21.26 -2.29 -14.78
N ILE A 456 20.92 -3.53 -14.46
CA ILE A 456 19.71 -3.90 -13.70
C ILE A 456 19.75 -3.30 -12.30
N GLN A 457 18.67 -2.62 -11.88
CA GLN A 457 18.59 -2.00 -10.55
C GLN A 457 18.10 -3.00 -9.48
N ALA A 458 18.96 -3.96 -9.10
CA ALA A 458 18.69 -4.87 -8.00
C ALA A 458 18.92 -4.20 -6.62
N LEU A 459 18.80 -4.97 -5.53
CA LEU A 459 18.95 -4.43 -4.17
C LEU A 459 20.34 -3.82 -3.92
N ASP A 460 20.38 -2.83 -3.03
CA ASP A 460 21.63 -2.20 -2.57
C ASP A 460 22.40 -3.13 -1.64
N LEU A 461 23.66 -3.42 -2.01
CA LEU A 461 24.53 -4.30 -1.24
C LEU A 461 25.06 -3.66 0.06
N ALA A 462 25.05 -2.33 0.18
CA ALA A 462 25.44 -1.66 1.41
C ALA A 462 24.64 -2.11 2.65
N SER A 463 23.39 -2.50 2.44
CA SER A 463 22.51 -2.99 3.51
C SER A 463 22.76 -4.45 3.94
N VAL A 464 23.62 -5.18 3.23
CA VAL A 464 23.81 -6.63 3.43
C VAL A 464 24.38 -6.97 4.83
N PRO A 465 25.45 -6.32 5.33
CA PRO A 465 26.07 -6.70 6.60
C PRO A 465 25.16 -6.54 7.81
N GLU A 466 24.32 -5.52 7.82
CA GLU A 466 23.40 -5.25 8.94
C GLU A 466 22.23 -6.23 8.98
N ARG A 467 21.89 -6.79 7.83
CA ARG A 467 20.67 -7.58 7.64
C ARG A 467 20.90 -9.07 7.62
N LEU A 468 21.94 -9.52 6.90
CA LEU A 468 22.14 -10.94 6.66
C LEU A 468 23.07 -11.56 7.69
N ARG A 469 22.85 -12.84 7.96
CA ARG A 469 23.82 -13.68 8.66
C ARG A 469 24.94 -14.07 7.70
N PRO A 470 26.21 -13.99 8.10
CA PRO A 470 27.36 -14.25 7.21
C PRO A 470 27.35 -15.67 6.64
N GLU A 471 26.87 -16.66 7.39
CA GLU A 471 26.76 -18.05 6.95
C GLU A 471 25.73 -18.19 5.83
N TRP A 472 24.58 -17.53 5.97
CA TRP A 472 23.58 -17.51 4.91
C TRP A 472 24.07 -16.79 3.66
N PHE A 473 24.76 -15.66 3.83
CA PHE A 473 25.37 -14.91 2.72
C PHE A 473 26.31 -15.81 1.91
N ARG A 474 27.19 -16.57 2.58
CA ARG A 474 28.08 -17.53 1.95
C ARG A 474 27.32 -18.59 1.14
N ASP A 475 26.37 -19.27 1.76
CA ASP A 475 25.64 -20.37 1.13
C ASP A 475 24.80 -19.88 -0.05
N TYR A 476 24.21 -18.69 0.08
CA TYR A 476 23.45 -18.06 -1.01
C TYR A 476 24.34 -17.72 -2.22
N LEU A 477 25.54 -17.20 -2.00
CA LEU A 477 26.48 -16.90 -3.09
C LEU A 477 26.92 -18.16 -3.83
N ILE A 478 27.09 -19.27 -3.12
CA ILE A 478 27.48 -20.55 -3.72
C ILE A 478 26.35 -21.11 -4.58
N ASN A 479 25.11 -21.10 -4.09
CA ASN A 479 23.96 -21.66 -4.82
C ASN A 479 22.70 -20.82 -4.65
N PRO A 480 22.57 -19.68 -5.34
CA PRO A 480 21.39 -18.81 -5.21
C PRO A 480 20.08 -19.52 -5.56
N ALA A 481 20.09 -20.40 -6.56
CA ALA A 481 18.90 -21.10 -7.05
C ALA A 481 18.32 -22.08 -6.01
N ALA A 482 19.13 -22.64 -5.12
CA ALA A 482 18.64 -23.49 -4.03
C ALA A 482 17.78 -22.73 -3.02
N PHE A 483 18.07 -21.43 -2.81
CA PHE A 483 17.33 -20.54 -1.91
C PHE A 483 16.17 -19.82 -2.59
N ARG A 484 16.31 -19.59 -3.88
CA ARG A 484 15.27 -18.93 -4.70
C ARG A 484 15.28 -19.52 -6.12
N PRO A 485 14.48 -20.55 -6.37
CA PRO A 485 14.32 -21.10 -7.72
C PRO A 485 13.86 -20.00 -8.70
N GLY A 486 14.50 -19.96 -9.86
CA GLY A 486 14.21 -18.93 -10.88
C GLY A 486 14.87 -17.57 -10.65
N THR A 487 15.75 -17.44 -9.66
CA THR A 487 16.52 -16.19 -9.47
C THR A 487 17.39 -15.86 -10.68
N ARG A 488 17.52 -14.57 -10.99
CA ARG A 488 18.46 -14.08 -12.00
C ARG A 488 19.89 -13.97 -11.50
N MET A 489 20.11 -14.07 -10.19
CA MET A 489 21.47 -14.02 -9.64
C MET A 489 22.24 -15.29 -10.02
N PRO A 490 23.35 -15.17 -10.78
CA PRO A 490 24.16 -16.32 -11.17
C PRO A 490 24.97 -16.84 -9.98
N SER A 491 25.36 -18.12 -10.02
CA SER A 491 26.40 -18.63 -9.15
C SER A 491 27.79 -18.36 -9.76
N PHE A 492 28.64 -17.70 -8.98
CA PHE A 492 30.07 -17.49 -9.33
C PHE A 492 30.96 -18.59 -8.73
N TRP A 493 30.36 -19.52 -8.01
CA TRP A 493 31.01 -20.67 -7.37
C TRP A 493 30.24 -21.95 -7.66
N PRO A 494 30.07 -22.33 -8.95
CA PRO A 494 29.34 -23.55 -9.30
C PRO A 494 29.97 -24.76 -8.59
N GLU A 495 29.15 -25.57 -7.95
CA GLU A 495 29.58 -26.71 -7.12
C GLU A 495 30.60 -26.32 -6.02
N GLY A 496 30.58 -25.10 -5.55
CA GLY A 496 31.49 -24.54 -4.57
C GLY A 496 32.88 -24.19 -5.11
N LYS A 497 33.08 -24.18 -6.43
CA LYS A 497 34.38 -23.88 -7.09
C LYS A 497 34.40 -22.47 -7.65
N ALA A 498 35.39 -21.68 -7.25
CA ALA A 498 35.53 -20.29 -7.71
C ALA A 498 35.90 -20.22 -9.21
N ILE A 499 35.15 -19.39 -9.96
CA ILE A 499 35.47 -19.09 -11.37
C ILE A 499 36.54 -18.02 -11.51
N SER A 500 36.57 -17.03 -10.58
CA SER A 500 37.56 -15.96 -10.58
C SER A 500 38.94 -16.46 -10.14
N PRO A 501 40.05 -16.06 -10.81
CA PRO A 501 41.41 -16.41 -10.40
C PRO A 501 41.89 -15.67 -9.15
N ILE A 502 41.21 -14.62 -8.72
CA ILE A 502 41.58 -13.85 -7.53
C ILE A 502 41.68 -14.77 -6.31
N LEU A 503 42.69 -14.55 -5.46
CA LEU A 503 42.97 -15.36 -4.29
C LEU A 503 43.20 -16.86 -4.60
N GLY A 504 43.75 -17.17 -5.78
CA GLY A 504 44.10 -18.55 -6.20
C GLY A 504 42.86 -19.44 -6.34
N ARG A 505 41.73 -18.91 -6.73
CA ARG A 505 40.43 -19.61 -6.85
C ARG A 505 39.94 -20.22 -5.54
N ASN A 506 40.32 -19.67 -4.39
CA ASN A 506 39.83 -20.13 -3.09
C ASN A 506 38.46 -19.49 -2.81
N THR A 507 37.41 -20.29 -2.82
CA THR A 507 36.01 -19.91 -2.64
C THR A 507 35.78 -19.19 -1.31
N GLU A 508 36.27 -19.77 -0.21
CA GLU A 508 36.03 -19.20 1.15
C GLU A 508 36.71 -17.85 1.30
N ARG A 509 37.94 -17.70 0.83
CA ARG A 509 38.68 -16.45 0.90
C ARG A 509 38.04 -15.35 0.02
N GLN A 510 37.49 -15.71 -1.15
CA GLN A 510 36.78 -14.78 -2.01
C GLN A 510 35.51 -14.27 -1.34
N ILE A 511 34.69 -15.17 -0.80
CA ILE A 511 33.42 -14.80 -0.14
C ILE A 511 33.67 -14.01 1.16
N ASP A 512 34.67 -14.41 1.95
CA ASP A 512 35.06 -13.65 3.15
C ASP A 512 35.57 -12.24 2.78
N SER A 513 36.32 -12.09 1.69
CA SER A 513 36.78 -10.79 1.22
C SER A 513 35.63 -9.89 0.78
N LEU A 514 34.61 -10.43 0.11
CA LEU A 514 33.38 -9.68 -0.23
C LEU A 514 32.65 -9.23 1.04
N TRP A 515 32.53 -10.11 2.05
CA TRP A 515 31.89 -9.79 3.31
C TRP A 515 32.62 -8.67 4.06
N VAL A 516 33.97 -8.76 4.14
CA VAL A 516 34.82 -7.72 4.77
C VAL A 516 34.67 -6.38 4.05
N TYR A 517 34.70 -6.41 2.72
CA TYR A 517 34.53 -5.19 1.91
C TYR A 517 33.19 -4.50 2.17
N LEU A 518 32.09 -5.27 2.18
CA LEU A 518 30.74 -4.73 2.42
C LEU A 518 30.59 -4.14 3.83
N ASN A 519 31.24 -4.74 4.84
CA ASN A 519 31.22 -4.23 6.22
C ASN A 519 31.97 -2.91 6.39
N GLU A 520 32.90 -2.59 5.48
CA GLU A 520 33.77 -1.41 5.57
C GLU A 520 33.57 -0.44 4.41
N LEU A 521 32.46 -0.56 3.73
CA LEU A 521 32.18 0.15 2.47
C LEU A 521 32.37 1.66 2.58
N GLU A 522 31.95 2.28 3.69
CA GLU A 522 32.06 3.73 3.91
C GLU A 522 33.52 4.21 4.02
N GLN A 523 34.44 3.33 4.42
CA GLN A 523 35.85 3.66 4.67
C GLN A 523 36.76 3.25 3.51
N THR A 524 36.20 2.76 2.41
CA THR A 524 36.96 2.13 1.32
C THR A 524 36.71 2.79 -0.03
N ARG A 525 37.60 2.51 -0.98
CA ARG A 525 37.42 2.95 -2.36
C ARG A 525 36.30 2.14 -3.04
N LEU A 526 35.60 2.77 -3.96
CA LEU A 526 34.61 2.12 -4.80
C LEU A 526 35.24 1.04 -5.69
N PRO A 527 34.46 0.03 -6.11
CA PRO A 527 34.89 -0.94 -7.12
C PRO A 527 35.16 -0.25 -8.46
N GLU A 528 36.08 -0.82 -9.22
CA GLU A 528 36.33 -0.37 -10.60
C GLU A 528 35.04 -0.46 -11.43
N GLY A 529 34.67 0.60 -12.10
CA GLY A 529 33.46 0.75 -12.90
C GLY A 529 32.37 1.64 -12.25
N LEU A 530 32.47 1.95 -10.94
CA LEU A 530 31.61 2.94 -10.27
C LEU A 530 32.26 4.30 -10.09
N GLU A 531 33.33 4.60 -10.85
CA GLU A 531 33.94 5.91 -10.84
C GLU A 531 32.93 6.96 -11.32
N LYS A 532 32.83 8.06 -10.57
CA LYS A 532 31.93 9.14 -10.92
C LYS A 532 32.43 9.80 -12.24
N LYS A 533 31.78 9.51 -13.35
CA LYS A 533 31.52 10.55 -14.33
C LYS A 533 30.51 11.50 -13.69
N GLY A 534 30.86 12.66 -13.34
CA GLY A 534 29.95 13.54 -12.66
C GLY A 534 30.33 15.00 -12.81
N GLY A 535 29.35 15.88 -12.86
CA GLY A 535 29.51 17.33 -12.91
C GLY A 535 28.46 18.03 -13.79
N PHE A 536 27.64 17.29 -14.51
CA PHE A 536 26.68 17.87 -15.46
C PHE A 536 25.27 18.06 -14.89
N GLU A 537 25.00 17.65 -13.61
CA GLU A 537 23.71 17.87 -12.94
C GLU A 537 23.42 19.38 -12.80
N LEU A 538 22.35 19.82 -13.43
CA LEU A 538 21.88 21.19 -13.33
C LEU A 538 21.09 21.36 -12.02
N LYS A 539 21.50 22.31 -11.19
CA LYS A 539 20.86 22.60 -9.89
C LYS A 539 20.31 24.02 -9.87
N PRO A 540 18.99 24.19 -10.03
CA PRO A 540 18.35 25.50 -9.83
C PRO A 540 18.49 25.90 -8.36
N ASP A 541 19.19 27.00 -8.07
CA ASP A 541 19.45 27.47 -6.71
C ASP A 541 18.74 28.81 -6.43
N LYS A 542 19.22 29.90 -7.03
CA LYS A 542 18.72 31.26 -6.75
C LYS A 542 17.63 31.72 -7.71
N ARG A 543 17.61 31.17 -8.90
CA ARG A 543 16.66 31.50 -9.98
C ARG A 543 16.41 30.30 -10.87
N PRO A 544 15.32 30.29 -11.63
CA PRO A 544 15.05 29.22 -12.59
C PRO A 544 16.17 29.04 -13.62
N ILE A 545 16.44 27.78 -13.96
CA ILE A 545 17.30 27.40 -15.10
C ILE A 545 16.39 27.11 -16.28
N VAL A 546 16.62 27.75 -17.41
CA VAL A 546 15.97 27.42 -18.68
C VAL A 546 17.03 26.74 -19.56
N PHE A 547 16.78 25.45 -19.86
CA PHE A 547 17.77 24.62 -20.57
C PHE A 547 17.13 23.99 -21.82
N ARG A 548 17.76 24.26 -22.98
CA ARG A 548 17.36 23.60 -24.24
C ARG A 548 18.13 22.31 -24.40
N THR A 549 17.40 21.24 -24.65
CA THR A 549 17.97 19.89 -24.69
C THR A 549 17.12 18.95 -25.55
N PHE A 550 17.60 17.74 -25.70
CA PHE A 550 16.90 16.60 -26.27
C PHE A 550 16.38 15.76 -25.10
N MET A 551 15.07 15.70 -24.91
CA MET A 551 14.49 15.16 -23.69
C MET A 551 13.40 14.13 -23.97
N GLU A 552 13.41 13.04 -23.21
CA GLU A 552 12.36 12.02 -23.26
C GLU A 552 11.00 12.65 -22.90
N GLY A 553 10.00 12.40 -23.73
CA GLY A 553 8.66 12.96 -23.58
C GLY A 553 8.49 14.40 -24.13
N ALA A 554 9.58 15.16 -24.36
CA ALA A 554 9.53 16.52 -24.89
C ALA A 554 10.26 16.66 -26.26
N GLY A 555 10.80 15.57 -26.79
CA GLY A 555 11.38 15.50 -28.11
C GLY A 555 12.72 16.24 -28.26
N THR A 556 13.04 16.57 -29.51
CA THR A 556 14.32 17.21 -29.89
C THR A 556 14.30 18.72 -29.76
N HIS A 557 13.17 19.32 -29.47
CA HIS A 557 12.98 20.77 -29.31
C HIS A 557 12.54 21.14 -27.88
N ALA A 558 13.01 20.34 -26.90
CA ALA A 558 12.65 20.50 -25.50
C ALA A 558 13.25 21.76 -24.87
N ILE A 559 12.43 22.47 -24.12
CA ILE A 559 12.82 23.54 -23.19
C ILE A 559 12.50 23.06 -21.77
N ALA A 560 13.51 22.62 -21.04
CA ALA A 560 13.37 22.22 -19.64
C ALA A 560 13.54 23.45 -18.74
N ILE A 561 12.67 23.57 -17.74
CA ILE A 561 12.66 24.71 -16.81
C ILE A 561 12.72 24.14 -15.39
N GLY A 562 13.84 24.39 -14.73
CA GLY A 562 14.05 23.99 -13.34
C GLY A 562 13.85 25.17 -12.40
N PHE A 563 13.01 25.01 -11.36
CA PHE A 563 12.78 26.04 -10.35
C PHE A 563 13.50 25.72 -9.04
N PRO A 564 14.00 26.72 -8.30
CA PRO A 564 14.71 26.52 -7.02
C PRO A 564 13.91 25.78 -5.95
N VAL A 565 12.59 25.84 -6.00
CA VAL A 565 11.67 25.18 -5.07
C VAL A 565 11.51 23.67 -5.32
N GLY A 566 12.31 23.10 -6.26
CA GLY A 566 12.31 21.66 -6.50
C GLY A 566 11.12 21.12 -7.29
N ILE A 567 10.42 21.97 -8.03
CA ILE A 567 9.44 21.57 -9.05
C ILE A 567 9.88 22.04 -10.42
N HIS A 568 9.64 21.26 -11.46
CA HIS A 568 10.22 21.48 -12.76
C HIS A 568 9.22 21.16 -13.87
N ALA A 569 9.45 21.71 -15.06
CA ALA A 569 8.60 21.51 -16.22
C ALA A 569 9.43 21.39 -17.51
N ALA A 570 8.88 20.68 -18.50
CA ALA A 570 9.40 20.66 -19.87
C ALA A 570 8.31 21.04 -20.87
N PHE A 571 8.73 21.81 -21.85
CA PHE A 571 7.91 22.31 -22.95
C PHE A 571 8.50 21.85 -24.28
N ASP A 572 7.69 21.33 -25.16
CA ASP A 572 8.07 21.04 -26.54
C ASP A 572 7.79 22.27 -27.40
N SER A 573 8.84 22.88 -27.93
CA SER A 573 8.72 24.09 -28.74
C SER A 573 8.34 23.83 -30.21
N GLU A 574 8.39 22.58 -30.65
CA GLU A 574 7.90 22.16 -31.98
C GLU A 574 6.39 21.90 -31.95
N ALA A 575 5.92 21.08 -31.04
CA ALA A 575 4.51 20.80 -30.84
C ALA A 575 3.75 21.93 -30.13
N VAL A 576 4.47 22.86 -29.53
CA VAL A 576 4.00 24.03 -28.76
C VAL A 576 3.05 23.62 -27.61
N GLY A 577 3.59 22.85 -26.68
CA GLY A 577 2.83 22.38 -25.52
C GLY A 577 3.71 21.95 -24.37
N TRP A 578 3.16 22.03 -23.14
CA TRP A 578 3.78 21.43 -21.96
C TRP A 578 3.71 19.92 -22.06
N THR A 579 4.82 19.23 -21.77
CA THR A 579 4.92 17.79 -21.95
C THR A 579 5.15 17.04 -20.65
N THR A 580 5.91 17.62 -19.72
CA THR A 580 6.32 16.91 -18.51
C THR A 580 6.42 17.86 -17.32
N LEU A 581 5.93 17.43 -16.16
CA LEU A 581 6.18 18.05 -14.85
C LEU A 581 6.83 17.02 -13.93
N TRP A 582 7.73 17.46 -13.03
CA TRP A 582 8.34 16.57 -12.04
C TRP A 582 8.83 17.31 -10.80
N ARG A 583 9.17 16.56 -9.74
CA ARG A 583 9.64 17.06 -8.44
C ARG A 583 11.06 16.58 -8.15
N GLY A 584 11.77 17.30 -7.28
CA GLY A 584 13.07 16.90 -6.73
C GLY A 584 14.25 17.41 -7.56
N LYS A 585 15.09 16.52 -8.05
CA LYS A 585 16.27 16.91 -8.86
C LYS A 585 15.85 17.31 -10.27
N PHE A 586 16.56 18.31 -10.83
CA PHE A 586 16.18 18.87 -12.12
C PHE A 586 16.58 17.98 -13.29
N LEU A 587 17.81 18.09 -13.79
CA LEU A 587 18.24 17.45 -15.02
C LEU A 587 19.77 17.26 -15.06
N ASP A 588 20.23 16.23 -15.75
CA ASP A 588 21.62 16.06 -16.10
C ASP A 588 21.85 16.54 -17.54
N ALA A 589 22.83 17.42 -17.70
CA ALA A 589 23.19 17.97 -19.00
C ALA A 589 24.20 17.11 -19.78
N GLU A 590 24.66 15.98 -19.24
CA GLU A 590 25.70 15.12 -19.83
C GLU A 590 25.36 14.76 -21.28
N SER A 591 24.12 14.28 -21.55
CA SER A 591 23.68 13.92 -22.89
C SER A 591 23.67 15.08 -23.89
N THR A 592 23.61 16.34 -23.42
CA THR A 592 23.64 17.53 -24.28
C THR A 592 25.07 18.10 -24.44
N TRP A 593 25.88 18.08 -23.37
CA TRP A 593 27.18 18.71 -23.34
C TRP A 593 28.35 17.78 -23.68
N ASP A 594 28.23 16.47 -23.34
CA ASP A 594 29.30 15.48 -23.52
C ASP A 594 28.92 14.39 -24.53
N ASP A 595 27.86 13.64 -24.31
CA ASP A 595 27.48 12.47 -25.13
C ASP A 595 26.67 12.80 -26.38
N ARG A 596 26.45 14.06 -26.70
CA ARG A 596 25.77 14.58 -27.90
C ARG A 596 24.52 13.77 -28.27
N PHE A 597 23.43 13.98 -27.49
CA PHE A 597 22.05 13.59 -27.78
C PHE A 597 21.66 12.14 -27.50
N THR A 598 22.52 11.29 -27.00
CA THR A 598 22.19 9.92 -26.62
C THR A 598 22.85 9.55 -25.29
N PRO A 599 22.04 9.00 -24.36
CA PRO A 599 20.56 8.89 -24.38
C PRO A 599 19.88 10.25 -24.24
N LEU A 600 18.60 10.37 -24.62
CA LEU A 600 17.80 11.56 -24.36
C LEU A 600 17.83 11.90 -22.87
N ALA A 601 17.90 13.20 -22.52
CA ALA A 601 17.85 13.65 -21.14
C ALA A 601 16.55 13.21 -20.46
N LYS A 602 16.63 12.82 -19.19
CA LYS A 602 15.48 12.38 -18.39
C LYS A 602 15.37 13.25 -17.14
N PRO A 603 14.15 13.47 -16.61
CA PRO A 603 14.00 14.02 -15.27
C PRO A 603 14.80 13.22 -14.26
N LEU A 604 15.63 13.89 -13.43
CA LEU A 604 16.37 13.23 -12.34
C LEU A 604 15.53 13.08 -11.06
N GLY A 605 14.36 13.72 -11.03
CA GLY A 605 13.46 13.70 -9.88
C GLY A 605 12.41 12.60 -9.94
N THR A 606 11.37 12.77 -9.14
CA THR A 606 10.23 11.85 -8.95
C THR A 606 8.91 12.52 -9.31
N ASP A 607 7.80 11.80 -9.11
CA ASP A 607 6.44 12.30 -9.34
C ASP A 607 6.25 12.94 -10.71
N ILE A 608 6.64 12.18 -11.74
CA ILE A 608 6.64 12.65 -13.12
C ILE A 608 5.21 12.60 -13.68
N ILE A 609 4.70 13.76 -14.14
CA ILE A 609 3.47 13.88 -14.90
C ILE A 609 3.80 14.09 -16.36
N GLN A 610 3.20 13.31 -17.25
CA GLN A 610 3.29 13.51 -18.68
C GLN A 610 1.96 14.03 -19.23
N PHE A 611 2.05 15.06 -20.08
CA PHE A 611 0.94 15.56 -20.88
C PHE A 611 0.98 14.94 -22.28
N PRO A 612 -0.16 14.87 -22.96
CA PRO A 612 -0.18 14.40 -24.34
C PRO A 612 0.59 15.37 -25.25
N THR A 613 1.36 14.82 -26.18
CA THR A 613 2.03 15.60 -27.22
C THR A 613 1.03 16.36 -28.08
N GLY A 614 1.44 17.51 -28.61
CA GLY A 614 0.65 18.33 -29.51
C GLY A 614 0.32 19.72 -28.95
N PRO A 615 -0.31 20.58 -29.78
CA PRO A 615 -0.53 21.97 -29.44
C PRO A 615 -1.41 22.17 -28.22
N ALA A 616 -1.04 23.12 -27.35
CA ALA A 616 -1.80 23.43 -26.16
C ALA A 616 -3.11 24.17 -26.46
N VAL A 617 -3.19 24.89 -27.59
CA VAL A 617 -4.32 25.73 -27.98
C VAL A 617 -4.79 25.38 -29.39
N GLY A 618 -6.10 25.37 -29.64
CA GLY A 618 -6.66 25.10 -30.95
C GLY A 618 -8.10 25.51 -31.09
N ARG A 619 -8.59 25.50 -32.36
CA ARG A 619 -10.01 25.63 -32.67
C ARG A 619 -10.65 24.26 -32.73
N LEU A 620 -11.61 24.01 -31.85
CA LEU A 620 -12.32 22.74 -31.81
C LEU A 620 -13.44 22.66 -32.86
N GLN A 621 -13.54 21.50 -33.45
CA GLN A 621 -14.74 21.04 -34.17
C GLN A 621 -15.41 19.96 -33.30
N GLU A 622 -16.72 20.03 -33.18
CA GLU A 622 -17.46 19.07 -32.35
C GLU A 622 -17.30 17.63 -32.90
N GLY A 623 -17.06 16.69 -31.95
CA GLY A 623 -16.84 15.27 -32.30
C GLY A 623 -15.52 14.95 -32.99
N LYS A 624 -14.66 15.93 -33.27
CA LYS A 624 -13.34 15.70 -33.91
C LYS A 624 -12.21 15.61 -32.87
N PRO A 625 -11.12 14.86 -33.18
CA PRO A 625 -9.90 14.86 -32.39
C PRO A 625 -9.33 16.26 -32.14
N TRP A 626 -8.41 16.38 -31.16
CA TRP A 626 -7.69 17.63 -30.93
C TRP A 626 -6.86 18.00 -32.16
N PRO A 627 -6.83 19.29 -32.58
CA PRO A 627 -6.05 19.70 -33.75
C PRO A 627 -4.56 19.41 -33.57
N GLU A 628 -3.91 18.94 -34.63
CA GLU A 628 -2.48 18.55 -34.61
C GLU A 628 -1.51 19.72 -34.87
N GLY A 629 -1.99 20.90 -35.25
CA GLY A 629 -1.16 22.04 -35.56
C GLY A 629 -1.87 23.37 -35.36
N GLY A 630 -1.30 24.44 -35.92
CA GLY A 630 -1.88 25.79 -35.87
C GLY A 630 -1.19 26.74 -34.88
N LEU A 631 -0.21 26.28 -34.13
CA LEU A 631 0.62 27.13 -33.26
C LEU A 631 2.01 27.33 -33.86
N LEU A 632 2.53 28.54 -33.72
CA LEU A 632 3.90 28.93 -34.11
C LEU A 632 4.63 29.41 -32.87
N PHE A 633 5.66 28.68 -32.44
CA PHE A 633 6.54 29.11 -31.34
C PHE A 633 7.36 30.32 -31.76
N ARG A 634 7.41 31.35 -30.90
CA ARG A 634 8.09 32.64 -31.13
C ARG A 634 9.26 32.88 -30.21
N GLY A 635 9.50 32.00 -29.21
CA GLY A 635 10.56 32.15 -28.23
C GLY A 635 10.03 32.29 -26.80
N TYR A 636 10.88 32.82 -25.93
CA TYR A 636 10.48 33.13 -24.55
C TYR A 636 11.15 34.41 -24.05
N ARG A 637 10.56 35.02 -23.04
CA ARG A 637 11.14 36.14 -22.30
C ARG A 637 11.35 35.74 -20.85
N LEU A 638 12.41 36.19 -20.23
CA LEU A 638 12.69 35.97 -18.81
C LEU A 638 12.25 37.20 -18.00
N ALA A 639 11.50 36.97 -16.93
CA ALA A 639 11.20 37.97 -15.92
C ALA A 639 12.47 38.31 -15.10
N LYS A 640 12.42 39.33 -14.23
CA LYS A 640 13.55 39.71 -13.37
C LYS A 640 14.03 38.59 -12.44
N ASP A 641 13.13 37.73 -11.98
CA ASP A 641 13.41 36.57 -11.17
C ASP A 641 13.91 35.33 -11.96
N GLY A 642 13.94 35.45 -13.30
CA GLY A 642 14.34 34.36 -14.20
C GLY A 642 13.17 33.46 -14.65
N THR A 643 11.97 33.68 -14.21
CA THR A 643 10.79 32.90 -14.64
C THR A 643 10.52 33.13 -16.13
N PRO A 644 10.46 32.07 -16.98
CA PRO A 644 10.21 32.24 -18.40
C PRO A 644 8.72 32.39 -18.70
N THR A 645 8.42 33.31 -19.64
CA THR A 645 7.13 33.40 -20.32
C THR A 645 7.32 32.92 -21.74
N LEU A 646 6.66 31.85 -22.14
CA LEU A 646 6.68 31.29 -23.49
C LEU A 646 5.80 32.14 -24.40
N LEU A 647 6.26 32.36 -25.64
CA LEU A 647 5.60 33.21 -26.63
C LEU A 647 5.26 32.36 -27.84
N TYR A 648 4.01 32.33 -28.25
CA TYR A 648 3.59 31.65 -29.47
C TYR A 648 2.34 32.28 -30.07
N ARG A 649 1.95 31.87 -31.27
CA ARG A 649 0.89 32.49 -32.04
C ARG A 649 -0.04 31.43 -32.63
N HIS A 650 -1.35 31.68 -32.56
CA HIS A 650 -2.40 30.96 -33.29
C HIS A 650 -3.10 31.88 -34.26
N GLY A 651 -2.85 31.69 -35.55
CA GLY A 651 -3.36 32.62 -36.59
C GLY A 651 -2.88 34.06 -36.37
N LYS A 652 -3.78 34.98 -36.03
CA LYS A 652 -3.44 36.39 -35.70
C LYS A 652 -3.31 36.64 -34.19
N THR A 653 -3.66 35.69 -33.35
CA THR A 653 -3.67 35.85 -31.87
C THR A 653 -2.31 35.50 -31.30
N ASP A 654 -1.64 36.48 -30.69
CA ASP A 654 -0.42 36.24 -29.89
C ASP A 654 -0.81 35.70 -28.51
N ILE A 655 -0.03 34.75 -28.04
CA ILE A 655 -0.30 34.04 -26.78
C ILE A 655 0.96 34.08 -25.93
N THR A 656 0.84 34.49 -24.68
CA THR A 656 1.87 34.32 -23.66
C THR A 656 1.45 33.24 -22.69
N ASP A 657 2.38 32.39 -22.27
CA ASP A 657 2.11 31.25 -21.37
C ASP A 657 3.22 31.19 -20.32
N THR A 658 2.85 31.46 -19.08
CA THR A 658 3.77 31.50 -17.95
C THR A 658 3.39 30.43 -16.93
N LEU A 659 4.35 29.58 -16.60
CA LEU A 659 4.23 28.60 -15.54
C LEU A 659 5.09 29.07 -14.36
N SER A 660 4.50 29.34 -13.21
CA SER A 660 5.20 29.80 -12.02
C SER A 660 4.87 28.90 -10.81
N PRO A 661 5.83 28.58 -9.95
CA PRO A 661 5.57 27.85 -8.72
C PRO A 661 4.53 28.51 -7.86
N LYS A 662 3.61 27.72 -7.31
CA LYS A 662 2.62 28.16 -6.34
C LYS A 662 2.23 27.00 -5.43
N ASP A 663 2.32 27.22 -4.13
CA ASP A 663 2.06 26.18 -3.11
C ASP A 663 2.91 24.91 -3.39
N ASP A 664 2.29 23.76 -3.49
CA ASP A 664 2.94 22.50 -3.86
C ASP A 664 2.83 22.15 -5.37
N GLY A 665 2.64 23.13 -6.23
CA GLY A 665 2.43 22.94 -7.65
C GLY A 665 2.76 24.17 -8.49
N PHE A 666 2.00 24.36 -9.56
CA PHE A 666 2.17 25.49 -10.47
C PHE A 666 0.89 26.31 -10.61
N ARG A 667 1.07 27.62 -10.81
CA ARG A 667 0.08 28.50 -11.43
C ARG A 667 0.48 28.70 -12.89
N ARG A 668 -0.39 28.34 -13.82
CA ARG A 668 -0.27 28.62 -15.24
C ARG A 668 -1.15 29.81 -15.60
N ARG A 669 -0.55 30.85 -16.15
CA ARG A 669 -1.24 32.03 -16.66
C ARG A 669 -0.98 32.17 -18.16
N MET A 670 -2.08 32.14 -18.93
CA MET A 670 -2.07 32.36 -20.35
C MET A 670 -2.78 33.67 -20.67
N GLU A 671 -2.21 34.47 -21.55
CA GLU A 671 -2.81 35.72 -22.01
C GLU A 671 -2.88 35.70 -23.54
N PHE A 672 -4.05 35.95 -24.07
CA PHE A 672 -4.38 35.94 -25.48
C PHE A 672 -4.61 37.39 -25.93
N SER A 673 -3.90 37.85 -26.98
CA SER A 673 -4.13 39.19 -27.54
C SER A 673 -5.55 39.38 -28.04
N ALA A 674 -5.96 40.63 -28.11
CA ALA A 674 -7.26 41.02 -28.69
C ALA A 674 -7.51 40.31 -30.05
N GLY A 675 -8.75 39.88 -30.24
CA GLY A 675 -9.14 39.10 -31.41
C GLY A 675 -10.61 38.75 -31.46
N GLU A 676 -11.02 37.94 -32.40
CA GLU A 676 -12.41 37.51 -32.56
C GLU A 676 -12.51 35.98 -32.64
N GLY A 677 -13.64 35.48 -32.11
CA GLY A 677 -13.95 34.06 -32.13
C GLY A 677 -13.52 33.32 -30.89
N LYS A 678 -13.57 31.99 -30.97
CA LYS A 678 -13.34 31.08 -29.83
C LYS A 678 -12.15 30.17 -30.06
N LEU A 679 -11.27 30.14 -29.10
CA LEU A 679 -10.18 29.15 -28.98
C LEU A 679 -10.46 28.23 -27.79
N TRP A 680 -9.71 27.15 -27.74
CA TRP A 680 -9.75 26.20 -26.62
C TRP A 680 -8.34 25.89 -26.18
N VAL A 681 -8.17 25.75 -24.87
CA VAL A 681 -6.92 25.28 -24.26
C VAL A 681 -7.13 23.86 -23.77
N ARG A 682 -6.28 22.93 -24.22
CA ARG A 682 -6.25 21.57 -23.68
C ARG A 682 -5.36 21.56 -22.44
N LEU A 683 -5.98 21.38 -21.28
CA LEU A 683 -5.32 21.44 -20.00
C LEU A 683 -4.69 20.12 -19.59
N ALA A 684 -5.39 19.02 -19.85
CA ALA A 684 -4.92 17.66 -19.56
C ALA A 684 -5.71 16.62 -20.35
N VAL A 685 -5.16 15.40 -20.44
CA VAL A 685 -5.85 14.21 -20.97
C VAL A 685 -5.66 13.05 -19.98
N ALA A 686 -6.73 12.33 -19.70
CA ALA A 686 -6.73 11.18 -18.81
C ALA A 686 -7.74 10.12 -19.30
N ASN A 687 -7.78 8.96 -18.67
CA ASN A 687 -8.82 7.98 -18.93
C ASN A 687 -10.20 8.51 -18.46
N GLU A 688 -10.20 9.23 -17.35
CA GLU A 688 -11.38 9.88 -16.78
C GLU A 688 -10.96 11.06 -15.89
N PHE A 689 -11.88 12.04 -15.68
CA PHE A 689 -11.75 13.12 -14.74
C PHE A 689 -12.88 13.06 -13.73
N PHE A 690 -12.54 13.33 -12.48
CA PHE A 690 -13.49 13.47 -11.38
C PHE A 690 -13.55 14.94 -10.95
N THR A 691 -14.70 15.38 -10.49
CA THR A 691 -14.84 16.69 -9.86
C THR A 691 -15.27 16.51 -8.40
N SER A 692 -14.54 17.12 -7.48
CA SER A 692 -14.89 17.16 -6.06
C SER A 692 -15.71 18.39 -5.72
N GLU A 693 -15.48 19.49 -6.46
CA GLU A 693 -16.11 20.80 -6.32
C GLU A 693 -16.21 21.45 -7.69
N ARG A 694 -17.04 22.49 -7.81
CA ARG A 694 -17.15 23.24 -9.08
C ARG A 694 -15.80 23.86 -9.46
N GLY A 695 -15.25 23.41 -10.58
CA GLY A 695 -13.99 23.89 -11.13
C GLY A 695 -12.72 23.20 -10.62
N VAL A 696 -12.84 22.20 -9.74
CA VAL A 696 -11.72 21.34 -9.31
C VAL A 696 -11.80 20.01 -10.06
N TRP A 697 -10.79 19.70 -10.82
CA TRP A 697 -10.70 18.52 -11.69
C TRP A 697 -9.54 17.62 -11.27
N ILE A 698 -9.81 16.36 -11.06
CA ILE A 698 -8.84 15.36 -10.64
C ILE A 698 -8.73 14.29 -11.72
N GLY A 699 -7.59 14.22 -12.38
CA GLY A 699 -7.31 13.26 -13.45
C GLY A 699 -6.69 11.96 -12.93
N ALA A 700 -6.84 10.91 -13.72
CA ALA A 700 -6.25 9.59 -13.44
C ALA A 700 -4.72 9.57 -13.34
N ASN A 701 -4.05 10.63 -13.77
CA ASN A 701 -2.60 10.80 -13.81
C ASN A 701 -2.02 11.58 -12.62
N LYS A 702 -2.67 11.58 -11.46
CA LYS A 702 -2.30 12.32 -10.23
C LYS A 702 -2.52 13.83 -10.30
N LEU A 703 -2.81 14.38 -11.46
CA LEU A 703 -2.91 15.81 -11.65
C LEU A 703 -4.25 16.35 -11.15
N THR A 704 -4.19 17.31 -10.24
CA THR A 704 -5.33 18.11 -9.79
C THR A 704 -5.25 19.48 -10.45
N LEU A 705 -6.36 19.92 -11.08
CA LEU A 705 -6.46 21.22 -11.74
C LEU A 705 -7.60 22.01 -11.13
N ILE A 706 -7.32 23.27 -10.79
CA ILE A 706 -8.34 24.26 -10.45
C ILE A 706 -8.55 25.13 -11.69
N ALA A 707 -9.64 24.87 -12.40
CA ALA A 707 -9.98 25.49 -13.67
C ALA A 707 -11.50 25.68 -13.78
N PRO A 708 -12.06 26.79 -13.24
CA PRO A 708 -13.51 26.98 -13.08
C PRO A 708 -14.30 26.98 -14.38
N THR A 709 -13.68 27.36 -15.50
CA THR A 709 -14.31 27.43 -16.83
C THR A 709 -14.12 26.16 -17.66
N ALA A 710 -13.33 25.21 -17.16
CA ALA A 710 -13.02 23.99 -17.89
C ALA A 710 -14.21 23.02 -17.92
N ARG A 711 -14.23 22.17 -18.92
CA ARG A 711 -15.15 21.05 -19.06
C ARG A 711 -14.45 19.83 -19.62
N VAL A 712 -14.99 18.66 -19.34
CA VAL A 712 -14.51 17.40 -19.91
C VAL A 712 -15.23 17.10 -21.21
N ARG A 713 -14.51 16.62 -22.22
CA ARG A 713 -15.04 15.93 -23.39
C ARG A 713 -14.37 14.57 -23.56
N THR A 714 -15.05 13.60 -24.15
CA THR A 714 -14.49 12.26 -24.40
C THR A 714 -14.32 12.07 -25.91
N ILE A 715 -13.09 11.75 -26.32
CA ILE A 715 -12.74 11.47 -27.72
C ILE A 715 -11.89 10.18 -27.76
N ASN A 716 -12.26 9.23 -28.60
CA ASN A 716 -11.54 7.96 -28.76
C ASN A 716 -11.28 7.22 -27.42
N GLY A 717 -12.24 7.24 -26.50
CA GLY A 717 -12.14 6.59 -25.21
C GLY A 717 -11.25 7.30 -24.19
N LYS A 718 -10.72 8.50 -24.49
CA LYS A 718 -9.97 9.34 -23.56
C LYS A 718 -10.74 10.60 -23.21
N ALA A 719 -10.67 10.99 -21.96
CA ALA A 719 -11.23 12.25 -21.47
C ALA A 719 -10.21 13.37 -21.62
N GLU A 720 -10.61 14.47 -22.25
CA GLU A 720 -9.83 15.70 -22.38
C GLU A 720 -10.45 16.80 -21.53
N LEU A 721 -9.67 17.41 -20.63
CA LEU A 721 -10.07 18.61 -19.90
C LEU A 721 -9.70 19.83 -20.72
N ILE A 722 -10.69 20.62 -21.11
CA ILE A 722 -10.54 21.76 -22.00
C ILE A 722 -11.19 23.02 -21.43
N ALA A 723 -10.55 24.17 -21.61
CA ALA A 723 -11.08 25.48 -21.21
C ALA A 723 -11.39 26.34 -22.43
N PRO A 724 -12.56 26.97 -22.51
CA PRO A 724 -12.91 27.89 -23.59
C PRO A 724 -12.23 29.25 -23.39
N ILE A 725 -11.82 29.85 -24.50
CA ILE A 725 -11.28 31.21 -24.60
C ILE A 725 -12.10 31.97 -25.61
N ASP A 726 -12.99 32.82 -25.12
CA ASP A 726 -13.75 33.72 -25.94
C ASP A 726 -12.93 35.01 -26.13
N LEU A 727 -12.37 35.19 -27.32
CA LEU A 727 -11.53 36.34 -27.64
C LEU A 727 -12.34 37.64 -27.65
N LYS A 728 -11.79 38.69 -27.06
CA LYS A 728 -12.39 40.01 -27.01
C LYS A 728 -11.75 40.91 -28.05
N THR A 729 -12.56 41.65 -28.78
CA THR A 729 -12.13 42.48 -29.91
C THR A 729 -11.15 43.59 -29.52
N ASN A 730 -11.32 44.17 -28.35
CA ASN A 730 -10.54 45.33 -27.88
C ASN A 730 -9.73 45.06 -26.63
N ASP A 731 -9.66 43.81 -26.14
CA ASP A 731 -9.06 43.49 -24.84
C ASP A 731 -8.35 42.14 -24.87
N ASN A 732 -7.33 41.98 -24.06
CA ASN A 732 -6.72 40.67 -23.86
C ASN A 732 -7.63 39.75 -23.03
N THR A 733 -7.63 38.48 -23.39
CA THR A 733 -8.33 37.45 -22.61
C THR A 733 -7.31 36.68 -21.78
N VAL A 734 -7.58 36.44 -20.51
CA VAL A 734 -6.67 35.74 -19.59
C VAL A 734 -7.30 34.42 -19.12
N LEU A 735 -6.53 33.36 -19.12
CA LEU A 735 -6.83 32.08 -18.48
C LEU A 735 -5.82 31.83 -17.36
N GLU A 736 -6.30 31.59 -16.17
CA GLU A 736 -5.47 31.12 -15.05
C GLU A 736 -5.92 29.75 -14.57
N VAL A 737 -4.96 28.86 -14.36
CA VAL A 737 -5.18 27.50 -13.89
C VAL A 737 -4.13 27.16 -12.83
N GLN A 738 -4.53 26.52 -11.74
CA GLN A 738 -3.60 25.94 -10.79
C GLN A 738 -3.47 24.45 -11.02
N LEU A 739 -2.26 23.94 -10.91
CA LEU A 739 -1.92 22.54 -11.11
C LEU A 739 -1.16 22.05 -9.88
N SER A 740 -1.57 20.89 -9.33
CA SER A 740 -0.84 20.16 -8.28
C SER A 740 -0.87 18.66 -8.55
N TRP A 741 0.13 17.91 -8.06
CA TRP A 741 0.21 16.46 -8.29
C TRP A 741 1.03 15.75 -7.21
#